data_5e738dea38c27d2e387d5efdd920bb3a
#
_entry.id   5e738dea38c27d2e387d5efdd920bb3a
#
_cell.length_a   1.000
_cell.length_b   1.000
_cell.length_c   1.000
_cell.angle_alpha   90.00
_cell.angle_beta   90.00
_cell.angle_gamma   90.00
#
_symmetry.space_group_name_H-M   'P 1'
#
loop_
_entity.id
_entity.type
_entity.pdbx_description
1 polymer ?
#
loop_
_entity_poly.entity_id
_entity_poly.type
_entity_poly.pdbx_seq_one_letter_code
_entity_poly.pdbx_strand_id
1 'polypeptide(L)'
;MNAQSPLHHAVFVAPLFLAIAALPASAFDGWQGMRVVQIDGRAERLSVADLGHDGRDDVILVNQRQARIDIYRWLPPAERTRADATDPERPNELPLAPDWSRGEVSIDEMPVDAVAHDVDGDGRPELLVLTMPSNRVSIYTQAADKAVDAPGAWRKSGEWNLLAGTPTGRRTCLLVRDLPEGSHELLVSYEQGIQQVPLVRGSRAVWLAPRETQGRIDWRLADLDGDGDDDLVEWSPVARQVVRWHECAADGSLLPAQTLHDQTVEGFQVAGGGAASGTADLFLLGGSDKGVLRRYQLVRGAASDVGRQDALPMPGGGKRGWCGMTLGEGAGEPAIIAVDSSQPRLRLHRLGARGWGVEESFPTVSGIRGLAAPAADRGLLLAWTKDAADLHRCRWENGRLTYPQPWVQEGKDRKILALDQVGTTTWWAQRVGSDLDLFFWPADKAEPTKTRYANLGAKVDQVVWLGGTILIVQDAFAPAGKLVTLDGDKPVVTSPTLLSKVDLGEYQVLAVGGTLRKARLTDGVLQWLGDDLHPVDQVMLTEGQKIGSYLPIAGTAAGGRAEAWALEQGGGFLHRLRADEAGVMRVVESVKPPAGVALRSDPMLGVMLLDQERIVRLSRGEPWELKLVESIDGRIGRRSGVSESTIHRIQATDLDGDGRDDLALCDDRKHQLTALLRHGPEPLERSVSWKVFEDRKYPYDGGESKDLVAEPRRIAGLDADGDKARDLVMVSQDRLVIYLGSDAAAGRVPAPVTVKEQQ
;
A
#
# COMPACT_ATOMS: atom_id res chain seq x y z
N MET A 1 -68.81 -7.30 -52.58
CA MET A 1 -67.96 -8.34 -53.19
C MET A 1 -66.78 -8.57 -52.32
N ASN A 2 -66.76 -9.69 -51.67
CA ASN A 2 -65.67 -10.38 -50.94
C ASN A 2 -64.67 -9.57 -50.09
N ALA A 3 -65.03 -9.53 -48.80
CA ALA A 3 -64.09 -9.29 -47.68
C ALA A 3 -63.46 -10.64 -47.28
N GLN A 4 -62.14 -10.71 -47.25
CA GLN A 4 -61.38 -11.80 -46.61
C GLN A 4 -60.72 -11.21 -45.36
N SER A 5 -61.11 -11.72 -44.18
CA SER A 5 -60.49 -11.51 -42.90
C SER A 5 -59.21 -12.38 -42.78
N PRO A 6 -58.10 -11.91 -42.20
CA PRO A 6 -57.05 -12.81 -41.73
C PRO A 6 -57.27 -13.22 -40.28
N LEU A 7 -57.22 -14.52 -40.03
CA LEU A 7 -57.16 -15.14 -38.71
C LEU A 7 -55.87 -14.74 -37.98
N HIS A 8 -56.02 -14.13 -36.83
CA HIS A 8 -54.94 -13.97 -35.86
C HIS A 8 -54.76 -15.25 -35.04
N HIS A 9 -53.66 -15.94 -35.22
CA HIS A 9 -53.21 -16.99 -34.31
C HIS A 9 -52.54 -16.31 -33.10
N ALA A 10 -53.21 -16.32 -31.96
CA ALA A 10 -52.65 -15.99 -30.69
C ALA A 10 -51.82 -17.18 -30.18
N VAL A 11 -50.51 -17.03 -30.18
CA VAL A 11 -49.59 -17.97 -29.50
C VAL A 11 -49.57 -17.58 -28.02
N PHE A 12 -50.18 -18.39 -27.17
CA PHE A 12 -50.06 -18.30 -25.73
C PHE A 12 -48.66 -18.84 -25.34
N VAL A 13 -47.75 -17.96 -25.04
CA VAL A 13 -46.48 -18.30 -24.31
C VAL A 13 -46.82 -18.27 -22.81
N ALA A 14 -46.98 -19.44 -22.23
CA ALA A 14 -47.07 -19.59 -20.78
C ALA A 14 -45.68 -19.25 -20.16
N PRO A 15 -45.57 -18.35 -19.21
CA PRO A 15 -44.31 -18.15 -18.49
C PRO A 15 -44.08 -19.35 -17.58
N LEU A 16 -43.02 -20.11 -17.88
CA LEU A 16 -42.48 -21.13 -17.00
C LEU A 16 -41.83 -20.40 -15.81
N PHE A 17 -42.55 -20.23 -14.72
CA PHE A 17 -41.99 -19.82 -13.46
C PHE A 17 -41.10 -20.96 -12.95
N LEU A 18 -39.81 -20.87 -13.16
CA LEU A 18 -38.83 -21.64 -12.42
C LEU A 18 -38.89 -21.13 -10.98
N ALA A 19 -39.61 -21.85 -10.12
CA ALA A 19 -39.50 -21.67 -8.68
C ALA A 19 -38.06 -22.13 -8.32
N ILE A 20 -37.14 -21.21 -8.26
CA ILE A 20 -35.90 -21.42 -7.53
C ILE A 20 -36.36 -21.55 -6.08
N ALA A 21 -36.41 -22.78 -5.58
CA ALA A 21 -36.52 -23.03 -4.16
C ALA A 21 -35.31 -22.33 -3.54
N ALA A 22 -35.53 -21.18 -2.91
CA ALA A 22 -34.55 -20.62 -1.99
C ALA A 22 -34.35 -21.73 -0.95
N LEU A 23 -33.18 -22.37 -0.98
CA LEU A 23 -32.74 -23.17 0.14
C LEU A 23 -32.83 -22.25 1.36
N PRO A 24 -33.45 -22.66 2.46
CA PRO A 24 -33.43 -21.87 3.68
C PRO A 24 -31.95 -21.60 4.00
N ALA A 25 -31.59 -20.33 4.14
CA ALA A 25 -30.30 -19.97 4.70
C ALA A 25 -30.20 -20.77 6.02
N SER A 26 -29.17 -21.59 6.15
CA SER A 26 -28.93 -22.33 7.37
C SER A 26 -28.76 -21.28 8.48
N ALA A 27 -29.73 -21.20 9.38
CA ALA A 27 -29.59 -20.32 10.52
C ALA A 27 -28.39 -20.83 11.34
N PHE A 28 -27.41 -19.95 11.62
CA PHE A 28 -26.32 -20.27 12.50
C PHE A 28 -26.85 -20.54 13.90
N ASP A 29 -26.90 -21.82 14.29
CA ASP A 29 -27.42 -22.26 15.58
C ASP A 29 -26.40 -22.18 16.72
N GLY A 30 -25.18 -21.67 16.44
CA GLY A 30 -24.08 -21.56 17.38
C GLY A 30 -23.13 -22.74 17.32
N TRP A 31 -22.21 -22.77 18.26
CA TRP A 31 -21.20 -23.81 18.36
C TRP A 31 -21.49 -24.78 19.48
N GLN A 32 -20.98 -26.00 19.37
CA GLN A 32 -20.97 -27.00 20.41
C GLN A 32 -20.06 -26.56 21.58
N GLY A 33 -20.04 -27.35 22.65
CA GLY A 33 -19.17 -27.10 23.80
C GLY A 33 -17.68 -27.02 23.43
N MET A 34 -16.97 -26.11 24.10
CA MET A 34 -15.55 -25.86 23.92
C MET A 34 -14.71 -27.15 24.08
N ARG A 35 -13.80 -27.36 23.16
CA ARG A 35 -12.76 -28.37 23.21
C ARG A 35 -11.40 -27.75 23.37
N VAL A 36 -10.51 -28.38 24.10
CA VAL A 36 -9.18 -27.86 24.39
C VAL A 36 -8.14 -28.93 24.04
N VAL A 37 -7.20 -28.54 23.22
CA VAL A 37 -6.03 -29.36 22.87
C VAL A 37 -4.78 -28.63 23.33
N GLN A 38 -3.93 -29.30 24.10
CA GLN A 38 -2.69 -28.69 24.55
C GLN A 38 -1.68 -28.60 23.42
N ILE A 39 -1.01 -27.43 23.32
CA ILE A 39 0.04 -27.15 22.36
C ILE A 39 1.27 -26.57 23.06
N ASP A 40 2.38 -26.44 22.33
CA ASP A 40 3.50 -25.62 22.80
C ASP A 40 3.06 -24.15 22.91
N GLY A 41 3.18 -23.56 24.10
CA GLY A 41 2.73 -22.18 24.34
C GLY A 41 3.45 -21.08 23.53
N ARG A 42 4.39 -21.46 22.68
CA ARG A 42 5.13 -20.58 21.77
C ARG A 42 4.77 -20.77 20.30
N ALA A 43 3.77 -21.58 19.98
CA ALA A 43 3.22 -21.64 18.64
C ALA A 43 2.59 -20.28 18.29
N GLU A 44 3.10 -19.62 17.26
CA GLU A 44 2.68 -18.23 16.92
C GLU A 44 1.91 -18.14 15.60
N ARG A 45 2.02 -19.16 14.74
CA ARG A 45 1.40 -19.19 13.41
C ARG A 45 0.39 -20.31 13.35
N LEU A 46 -0.75 -19.99 12.77
CA LEU A 46 -1.87 -20.90 12.54
C LEU A 46 -2.26 -20.80 11.08
N SER A 47 -2.31 -21.91 10.39
CA SER A 47 -3.00 -22.07 9.12
C SER A 47 -3.85 -23.35 9.17
N VAL A 48 -4.79 -23.48 8.25
CA VAL A 48 -5.70 -24.60 8.13
C VAL A 48 -5.77 -25.06 6.68
N ALA A 49 -5.82 -26.36 6.47
CA ALA A 49 -5.99 -26.96 5.16
C ALA A 49 -6.34 -28.44 5.30
N ASP A 50 -7.07 -29.00 4.35
CA ASP A 50 -7.29 -30.45 4.22
C ASP A 50 -6.03 -31.11 3.65
N LEU A 51 -5.06 -31.42 4.53
CA LEU A 51 -3.81 -32.07 4.16
C LEU A 51 -4.01 -33.54 3.79
N GLY A 52 -5.00 -34.16 4.40
CA GLY A 52 -5.35 -35.57 4.21
C GLY A 52 -6.14 -35.85 2.95
N HIS A 53 -6.66 -34.84 2.31
CA HIS A 53 -7.60 -34.91 1.21
C HIS A 53 -8.81 -35.81 1.55
N ASP A 54 -9.27 -35.71 2.79
CA ASP A 54 -10.38 -36.49 3.33
C ASP A 54 -11.65 -35.66 3.59
N GLY A 55 -11.64 -34.39 3.16
CA GLY A 55 -12.72 -33.43 3.31
C GLY A 55 -12.79 -32.79 4.70
N ARG A 56 -11.73 -32.94 5.50
CA ARG A 56 -11.58 -32.34 6.82
C ARG A 56 -10.34 -31.45 6.87
N ASP A 57 -10.50 -30.30 7.45
CA ASP A 57 -9.38 -29.38 7.62
C ASP A 57 -8.50 -29.79 8.79
N ASP A 58 -7.20 -29.82 8.59
CA ASP A 58 -6.17 -30.00 9.58
C ASP A 58 -5.66 -28.65 10.11
N VAL A 59 -5.24 -28.60 11.36
CA VAL A 59 -4.64 -27.42 11.98
C VAL A 59 -3.13 -27.49 11.88
N ILE A 60 -2.51 -26.49 11.25
CA ILE A 60 -1.06 -26.40 11.03
C ILE A 60 -0.50 -25.31 11.94
N LEU A 61 0.39 -25.68 12.85
CA LEU A 61 1.06 -24.75 13.76
C LEU A 61 2.55 -24.68 13.53
N VAL A 62 3.09 -23.49 13.41
CA VAL A 62 4.53 -23.24 13.30
C VAL A 62 5.13 -23.16 14.71
N ASN A 63 6.01 -24.10 15.02
CA ASN A 63 6.78 -24.13 16.26
C ASN A 63 8.23 -23.74 16.02
N GLN A 64 8.49 -22.42 16.09
CA GLN A 64 9.83 -21.87 15.81
C GLN A 64 10.90 -22.40 16.76
N ARG A 65 10.55 -22.59 18.03
CA ARG A 65 11.52 -23.00 19.06
C ARG A 65 12.05 -24.41 18.85
N GLN A 66 11.19 -25.29 18.37
CA GLN A 66 11.53 -26.70 18.17
C GLN A 66 11.89 -27.01 16.72
N ALA A 67 11.97 -25.99 15.86
CA ALA A 67 12.25 -26.13 14.44
C ALA A 67 11.36 -27.18 13.78
N ARG A 68 10.04 -27.07 13.98
CA ARG A 68 9.08 -28.01 13.40
C ARG A 68 7.74 -27.37 13.10
N ILE A 69 6.96 -28.08 12.31
CA ILE A 69 5.53 -27.81 12.11
C ILE A 69 4.76 -28.90 12.87
N ASP A 70 3.83 -28.50 13.72
CA ASP A 70 2.89 -29.40 14.40
C ASP A 70 1.58 -29.42 13.61
N ILE A 71 1.11 -30.62 13.24
CA ILE A 71 -0.15 -30.84 12.53
C ILE A 71 -1.13 -31.52 13.49
N TYR A 72 -2.31 -30.91 13.65
CA TYR A 72 -3.38 -31.51 14.49
C TYR A 72 -4.53 -31.87 13.57
N ARG A 73 -4.92 -33.16 13.66
CA ARG A 73 -6.00 -33.75 12.88
C ARG A 73 -7.12 -34.22 13.80
N TRP A 74 -8.35 -33.96 13.43
CA TRP A 74 -9.50 -34.53 14.09
C TRP A 74 -9.66 -36.01 13.76
N LEU A 75 -9.91 -36.84 14.82
CA LEU A 75 -10.11 -38.28 14.67
C LEU A 75 -11.60 -38.64 14.68
N PRO A 76 -12.10 -39.28 13.64
CA PRO A 76 -13.45 -39.83 13.67
C PRO A 76 -13.59 -40.86 14.81
N PRO A 77 -14.80 -41.11 15.34
CA PRO A 77 -15.02 -42.00 16.47
C PRO A 77 -14.41 -43.41 16.32
N ALA A 78 -14.31 -43.90 15.08
CA ALA A 78 -13.72 -45.22 14.78
C ALA A 78 -12.19 -45.26 14.94
N GLU A 79 -11.52 -44.11 14.82
CA GLU A 79 -10.05 -44.00 14.91
C GLU A 79 -9.58 -43.57 16.31
N ARG A 80 -10.51 -43.22 17.21
CA ARG A 80 -10.18 -42.76 18.56
C ARG A 80 -9.64 -43.92 19.38
N THR A 81 -8.36 -43.90 19.65
CA THR A 81 -7.77 -44.79 20.65
C THR A 81 -8.04 -44.23 22.03
N ARG A 82 -8.39 -45.11 22.97
CA ARG A 82 -8.56 -44.71 24.37
C ARG A 82 -7.24 -44.13 24.87
N ALA A 83 -7.25 -42.84 25.22
CA ALA A 83 -6.08 -42.13 25.72
C ALA A 83 -5.72 -42.65 27.13
N ASP A 84 -5.06 -43.81 27.22
CA ASP A 84 -4.80 -44.47 28.48
C ASP A 84 -3.37 -44.32 29.03
N ALA A 85 -2.49 -43.55 28.34
CA ALA A 85 -1.16 -43.38 28.94
C ALA A 85 -0.51 -42.07 28.52
N THR A 86 0.02 -41.35 29.50
CA THR A 86 1.11 -40.40 29.30
C THR A 86 2.22 -41.12 28.52
N ASP A 87 2.67 -40.54 27.42
CA ASP A 87 3.81 -41.06 26.68
C ASP A 87 5.00 -41.21 27.64
N PRO A 88 5.52 -42.45 27.85
CA PRO A 88 6.62 -42.65 28.78
C PRO A 88 7.90 -41.89 28.36
N GLU A 89 8.03 -41.52 27.11
CA GLU A 89 9.13 -40.64 26.58
C GLU A 89 8.89 -39.16 26.88
N ARG A 90 7.63 -38.78 27.18
CA ARG A 90 7.22 -37.41 27.45
C ARG A 90 6.37 -37.28 28.72
N PRO A 91 6.92 -37.67 29.88
CA PRO A 91 6.15 -37.84 31.13
C PRO A 91 5.55 -36.54 31.69
N ASN A 92 5.99 -35.40 31.19
CA ASN A 92 5.52 -34.06 31.59
C ASN A 92 4.53 -33.42 30.60
N GLU A 93 4.19 -34.09 29.51
CA GLU A 93 3.16 -33.64 28.59
C GLU A 93 1.81 -34.23 28.99
N LEU A 94 0.78 -33.40 29.01
CA LEU A 94 -0.58 -33.89 29.19
C LEU A 94 -1.00 -34.68 27.92
N PRO A 95 -1.76 -35.77 28.08
CA PRO A 95 -2.25 -36.52 26.94
C PRO A 95 -3.12 -35.64 26.05
N LEU A 96 -3.00 -35.82 24.73
CA LEU A 96 -3.90 -35.18 23.78
C LEU A 96 -5.35 -35.55 24.05
N ALA A 97 -6.28 -34.67 23.73
CA ALA A 97 -7.68 -35.02 23.72
C ALA A 97 -7.90 -36.26 22.81
N PRO A 98 -8.72 -37.24 23.22
CA PRO A 98 -8.85 -38.53 22.50
C PRO A 98 -9.42 -38.40 21.07
N ASP A 99 -9.96 -37.27 20.76
CA ASP A 99 -10.52 -36.92 19.44
C ASP A 99 -9.54 -36.16 18.52
N TRP A 100 -8.29 -35.99 18.96
CA TRP A 100 -7.25 -35.34 18.17
C TRP A 100 -5.97 -36.18 18.11
N SER A 101 -5.33 -36.21 16.94
CA SER A 101 -3.96 -36.69 16.77
C SER A 101 -3.02 -35.52 16.50
N ARG A 102 -1.73 -35.78 16.69
CA ARG A 102 -0.67 -34.80 16.42
C ARG A 102 0.44 -35.43 15.60
N GLY A 103 0.72 -34.84 14.46
CA GLY A 103 1.89 -35.11 13.63
C GLY A 103 2.95 -34.04 13.80
N GLU A 104 4.20 -34.39 13.50
CA GLU A 104 5.33 -33.47 13.58
C GLU A 104 6.14 -33.52 12.27
N VAL A 105 6.43 -32.36 11.69
CA VAL A 105 7.32 -32.24 10.55
C VAL A 105 8.57 -31.51 11.02
N SER A 106 9.69 -32.22 11.08
CA SER A 106 10.98 -31.62 11.46
C SER A 106 11.50 -30.73 10.32
N ILE A 107 11.93 -29.52 10.68
CA ILE A 107 12.47 -28.51 9.75
C ILE A 107 13.94 -28.30 10.06
N ASP A 108 14.78 -28.28 9.02
CA ASP A 108 16.24 -28.16 9.16
C ASP A 108 16.68 -26.82 9.77
N GLU A 109 15.86 -25.78 9.63
CA GLU A 109 16.12 -24.43 10.10
C GLU A 109 14.90 -23.90 10.89
N MET A 110 15.02 -22.70 11.45
CA MET A 110 13.93 -22.06 12.17
C MET A 110 12.78 -21.70 11.22
N PRO A 111 11.59 -22.32 11.33
CA PRO A 111 10.45 -21.96 10.51
C PRO A 111 9.87 -20.61 10.97
N VAL A 112 9.55 -19.75 10.02
CA VAL A 112 8.95 -18.42 10.29
C VAL A 112 7.46 -18.44 10.04
N ASP A 113 7.04 -19.07 8.94
CA ASP A 113 5.65 -19.21 8.54
C ASP A 113 5.45 -20.47 7.70
N ALA A 114 4.23 -20.95 7.59
CA ALA A 114 3.88 -22.11 6.79
C ALA A 114 2.48 -21.96 6.19
N VAL A 115 2.32 -22.39 4.95
CA VAL A 115 1.04 -22.46 4.24
C VAL A 115 0.98 -23.78 3.46
N ALA A 116 -0.22 -24.34 3.32
CA ALA A 116 -0.45 -25.50 2.48
C ALA A 116 -1.01 -25.09 1.12
N HIS A 117 -0.48 -25.68 0.06
CA HIS A 117 -0.97 -25.46 -1.30
C HIS A 117 -0.55 -26.60 -2.22
N ASP A 118 -1.43 -27.00 -3.14
CA ASP A 118 -1.11 -28.00 -4.18
C ASP A 118 -0.25 -27.35 -5.27
N VAL A 119 1.07 -27.55 -5.19
CA VAL A 119 2.04 -26.92 -6.09
C VAL A 119 2.22 -27.69 -7.38
N ASP A 120 2.05 -29.02 -7.34
CA ASP A 120 2.31 -29.88 -8.50
C ASP A 120 1.04 -30.36 -9.22
N GLY A 121 -0.13 -29.98 -8.72
CA GLY A 121 -1.43 -30.23 -9.32
C GLY A 121 -1.91 -31.68 -9.16
N ASP A 122 -1.37 -32.41 -8.16
CA ASP A 122 -1.76 -33.82 -7.90
C ASP A 122 -3.02 -33.92 -7.02
N GLY A 123 -3.57 -32.81 -6.55
CA GLY A 123 -4.72 -32.71 -5.68
C GLY A 123 -4.39 -32.83 -4.19
N ARG A 124 -3.13 -32.90 -3.82
CA ARG A 124 -2.67 -32.98 -2.42
C ARG A 124 -1.79 -31.77 -2.11
N PRO A 125 -2.13 -31.00 -1.06
CA PRO A 125 -1.35 -29.83 -0.76
C PRO A 125 0.02 -30.17 -0.18
N GLU A 126 1.08 -29.51 -0.67
CA GLU A 126 2.38 -29.43 -0.06
C GLU A 126 2.37 -28.41 1.09
N LEU A 127 3.30 -28.62 2.04
CA LEU A 127 3.63 -27.58 3.03
C LEU A 127 4.76 -26.71 2.50
N LEU A 128 4.48 -25.44 2.34
CA LEU A 128 5.43 -24.39 1.97
C LEU A 128 5.88 -23.68 3.26
N VAL A 129 7.17 -23.86 3.62
CA VAL A 129 7.69 -23.38 4.91
C VAL A 129 8.78 -22.35 4.68
N LEU A 130 8.55 -21.10 5.10
CA LEU A 130 9.57 -20.04 5.13
C LEU A 130 10.54 -20.31 6.28
N THR A 131 11.84 -20.37 5.98
CA THR A 131 12.88 -20.68 6.97
C THR A 131 13.94 -19.61 7.05
N MET A 132 14.55 -19.46 8.23
CA MET A 132 15.64 -18.54 8.55
C MET A 132 16.78 -19.32 9.24
N PRO A 133 18.06 -18.93 9.06
CA PRO A 133 18.56 -17.69 8.43
C PRO A 133 18.77 -17.77 6.91
N SER A 134 18.60 -18.95 6.29
CA SER A 134 18.89 -19.11 4.85
C SER A 134 17.93 -18.32 3.94
N ASN A 135 16.80 -17.85 4.48
CA ASN A 135 15.78 -17.12 3.74
C ASN A 135 15.28 -17.91 2.51
N ARG A 136 14.73 -19.10 2.78
CA ARG A 136 14.21 -20.03 1.77
C ARG A 136 12.78 -20.42 2.07
N VAL A 137 12.04 -20.79 1.05
CA VAL A 137 10.79 -21.53 1.18
C VAL A 137 11.09 -22.99 0.84
N SER A 138 11.02 -23.85 1.85
CA SER A 138 11.16 -25.29 1.71
C SER A 138 9.82 -25.94 1.43
N ILE A 139 9.78 -26.89 0.50
CA ILE A 139 8.60 -27.60 0.07
C ILE A 139 8.65 -28.99 0.71
N TYR A 140 7.58 -29.37 1.42
CA TYR A 140 7.44 -30.71 2.01
C TYR A 140 6.22 -31.38 1.41
N THR A 141 6.45 -32.53 0.79
CA THR A 141 5.42 -33.37 0.17
C THR A 141 5.07 -34.53 1.09
N GLN A 142 3.79 -34.84 1.20
CA GLN A 142 3.31 -35.99 1.96
C GLN A 142 3.55 -37.31 1.20
N ALA A 143 3.94 -38.35 1.93
CA ALA A 143 4.01 -39.70 1.38
C ALA A 143 2.59 -40.25 1.18
N ALA A 144 2.25 -40.68 -0.03
CA ALA A 144 0.90 -41.09 -0.42
C ALA A 144 0.33 -42.30 0.37
N ASP A 145 1.21 -43.09 1.00
CA ASP A 145 0.87 -44.28 1.77
C ASP A 145 0.77 -44.03 3.27
N LYS A 146 0.91 -42.79 3.73
CA LYS A 146 0.91 -42.46 5.16
C LYS A 146 -0.16 -41.41 5.48
N ALA A 147 -0.74 -41.53 6.69
CA ALA A 147 -1.56 -40.46 7.22
C ALA A 147 -0.73 -39.23 7.51
N VAL A 148 -1.34 -38.05 7.47
CA VAL A 148 -0.66 -36.72 7.60
C VAL A 148 0.07 -36.54 8.92
N ASP A 149 -0.42 -37.19 9.97
CA ASP A 149 0.09 -37.19 11.33
C ASP A 149 1.06 -38.35 11.64
N ALA A 150 1.28 -39.26 10.67
CA ALA A 150 2.18 -40.41 10.86
C ALA A 150 3.65 -40.01 10.90
N PRO A 151 4.48 -40.62 11.70
CA PRO A 151 5.92 -40.36 11.71
C PRO A 151 6.56 -40.56 10.35
N GLY A 152 7.28 -39.54 9.90
CA GLY A 152 7.94 -39.54 8.58
C GLY A 152 6.97 -39.51 7.39
N ALA A 153 5.75 -39.03 7.58
CA ALA A 153 4.81 -38.80 6.50
C ALA A 153 5.30 -37.70 5.54
N TRP A 154 6.01 -36.74 6.07
CA TRP A 154 6.47 -35.58 5.32
C TRP A 154 7.95 -35.67 4.97
N ARG A 155 8.30 -35.30 3.74
CA ARG A 155 9.68 -35.23 3.28
C ARG A 155 9.93 -33.95 2.48
N LYS A 156 11.07 -33.33 2.63
CA LYS A 156 11.50 -32.20 1.82
C LYS A 156 11.66 -32.65 0.36
N SER A 157 10.90 -32.05 -0.55
CA SER A 157 10.90 -32.34 -1.98
C SER A 157 11.57 -31.24 -2.83
N GLY A 158 11.67 -30.01 -2.30
CA GLY A 158 12.25 -28.89 -3.02
C GLY A 158 12.45 -27.66 -2.15
N GLU A 159 12.95 -26.62 -2.79
CA GLU A 159 13.10 -25.30 -2.16
C GLU A 159 13.16 -24.19 -3.19
N TRP A 160 12.74 -22.99 -2.81
CA TRP A 160 12.98 -21.73 -3.51
C TRP A 160 13.88 -20.82 -2.69
N ASN A 161 14.92 -20.28 -3.32
CA ASN A 161 15.77 -19.28 -2.70
C ASN A 161 15.13 -17.91 -2.88
N LEU A 162 14.97 -17.18 -1.79
CA LEU A 162 14.44 -15.85 -1.77
C LEU A 162 15.56 -14.80 -1.80
N LEU A 163 15.21 -13.57 -2.18
CA LEU A 163 16.13 -12.44 -2.08
C LEU A 163 16.34 -12.06 -0.62
N ALA A 164 17.51 -11.53 -0.28
CA ALA A 164 17.82 -11.14 1.09
C ALA A 164 16.80 -10.16 1.64
N GLY A 165 16.28 -10.44 2.82
CA GLY A 165 15.27 -9.60 3.49
C GLY A 165 15.05 -10.04 4.93
N THR A 166 14.36 -9.19 5.70
CA THR A 166 13.93 -9.47 7.08
C THR A 166 12.42 -9.73 7.07
N PRO A 167 11.97 -10.98 7.33
CA PRO A 167 10.54 -11.27 7.39
C PRO A 167 9.82 -10.37 8.40
N THR A 168 8.56 -10.02 8.14
CA THR A 168 7.80 -9.02 8.92
C THR A 168 7.44 -9.45 10.35
N GLY A 169 8.06 -10.46 10.89
CA GLY A 169 8.01 -10.81 12.31
C GLY A 169 6.78 -11.65 12.70
N ARG A 170 5.97 -11.21 13.67
CA ARG A 170 4.92 -12.03 14.31
C ARG A 170 3.63 -12.22 13.51
N ARG A 171 3.54 -11.76 12.27
CA ARG A 171 2.33 -11.80 11.44
C ARG A 171 2.53 -12.72 10.23
N THR A 172 1.46 -13.07 9.53
CA THR A 172 1.55 -13.89 8.32
C THR A 172 2.54 -13.30 7.34
N CYS A 173 3.52 -14.10 6.94
CA CYS A 173 4.57 -13.70 6.00
C CYS A 173 4.38 -14.35 4.63
N LEU A 174 3.65 -15.47 4.57
CA LEU A 174 3.37 -16.22 3.34
C LEU A 174 1.91 -16.10 2.97
N LEU A 175 1.63 -15.84 1.69
CA LEU A 175 0.31 -16.00 1.07
C LEU A 175 0.50 -16.66 -0.29
N VAL A 176 -0.39 -17.56 -0.66
CA VAL A 176 -0.50 -18.07 -2.03
C VAL A 176 -1.61 -17.31 -2.71
N ARG A 177 -1.37 -16.88 -3.94
CA ARG A 177 -2.34 -16.21 -4.78
C ARG A 177 -2.59 -17.02 -6.04
N ASP A 178 -3.86 -17.21 -6.35
CA ASP A 178 -4.30 -17.79 -7.59
C ASP A 178 -4.32 -16.71 -8.67
N LEU A 179 -3.81 -17.04 -9.84
CA LEU A 179 -3.77 -16.12 -10.98
C LEU A 179 -4.85 -16.48 -12.01
N PRO A 180 -5.35 -15.51 -12.80
CA PRO A 180 -6.44 -15.72 -13.75
C PRO A 180 -6.22 -16.88 -14.74
N GLU A 181 -4.97 -17.17 -15.07
CA GLU A 181 -4.59 -18.26 -15.99
C GLU A 181 -4.54 -19.65 -15.32
N GLY A 182 -4.96 -19.77 -14.06
CA GLY A 182 -4.88 -20.99 -13.26
C GLY A 182 -3.46 -21.35 -12.82
N SER A 183 -2.52 -20.42 -12.93
CA SER A 183 -1.21 -20.53 -12.29
C SER A 183 -1.27 -19.95 -10.88
N HIS A 184 -0.26 -20.25 -10.06
CA HIS A 184 -0.19 -19.80 -8.67
C HIS A 184 1.13 -19.11 -8.41
N GLU A 185 1.12 -18.18 -7.48
CA GLU A 185 2.33 -17.54 -7.00
C GLU A 185 2.36 -17.43 -5.48
N LEU A 186 3.56 -17.42 -4.94
CA LEU A 186 3.81 -17.18 -3.53
C LEU A 186 4.24 -15.73 -3.32
N LEU A 187 3.52 -15.06 -2.46
CA LEU A 187 3.87 -13.73 -1.98
C LEU A 187 4.53 -13.85 -0.60
N VAL A 188 5.70 -13.23 -0.44
CA VAL A 188 6.46 -13.27 0.81
C VAL A 188 6.68 -11.85 1.32
N SER A 189 6.20 -11.56 2.52
CA SER A 189 6.26 -10.24 3.13
C SER A 189 7.51 -10.02 3.96
N TYR A 190 8.27 -8.99 3.61
CA TYR A 190 9.48 -8.53 4.31
C TYR A 190 9.33 -7.09 4.79
N GLU A 191 10.18 -6.68 5.72
CA GLU A 191 10.27 -5.27 6.13
C GLU A 191 10.64 -4.36 4.96
N GLN A 192 11.37 -4.88 3.96
CA GLN A 192 11.83 -4.16 2.78
C GLN A 192 10.83 -4.13 1.64
N GLY A 193 9.80 -4.96 1.64
CA GLY A 193 8.84 -5.07 0.55
C GLY A 193 8.17 -6.43 0.47
N ILE A 194 7.57 -6.72 -0.67
CA ILE A 194 6.96 -8.01 -0.98
C ILE A 194 7.79 -8.67 -2.07
N GLN A 195 8.16 -9.92 -1.85
CA GLN A 195 8.73 -10.76 -2.89
C GLN A 195 7.64 -11.65 -3.49
N GLN A 196 7.67 -11.77 -4.79
CA GLN A 196 6.79 -12.60 -5.58
C GLN A 196 7.60 -13.76 -6.16
N VAL A 197 7.09 -14.96 -6.03
CA VAL A 197 7.71 -16.20 -6.53
C VAL A 197 6.66 -17.00 -7.28
N PRO A 198 6.69 -17.08 -8.62
CA PRO A 198 5.82 -18.01 -9.33
C PRO A 198 6.03 -19.45 -8.84
N LEU A 199 4.95 -20.17 -8.54
CA LEU A 199 5.00 -21.54 -8.03
C LEU A 199 5.31 -22.55 -9.15
N VAL A 200 6.31 -22.22 -9.96
CA VAL A 200 6.83 -23.08 -11.03
C VAL A 200 8.27 -23.46 -10.70
N ARG A 201 8.61 -24.72 -10.87
CA ARG A 201 9.94 -25.24 -10.56
C ARG A 201 11.05 -24.46 -11.30
N GLY A 202 12.00 -23.91 -10.55
CA GLY A 202 13.11 -23.13 -11.10
C GLY A 202 12.84 -21.63 -11.22
N SER A 203 11.67 -21.15 -10.84
CA SER A 203 11.37 -19.73 -10.76
C SER A 203 12.25 -19.00 -9.76
N ARG A 204 12.43 -17.69 -10.00
CA ARG A 204 13.21 -16.82 -9.14
C ARG A 204 12.30 -15.81 -8.47
N ALA A 205 12.61 -15.50 -7.21
CA ALA A 205 11.97 -14.41 -6.50
C ALA A 205 12.29 -13.06 -7.14
N VAL A 206 11.31 -12.18 -7.21
CA VAL A 206 11.44 -10.79 -7.62
C VAL A 206 10.81 -9.88 -6.58
N TRP A 207 11.32 -8.65 -6.41
CA TRP A 207 10.67 -7.65 -5.58
C TRP A 207 9.49 -7.05 -6.35
N LEU A 208 8.30 -7.13 -5.78
CA LEU A 208 7.10 -6.55 -6.37
C LEU A 208 7.10 -5.03 -6.23
N ALA A 209 7.33 -4.53 -5.02
CA ALA A 209 7.50 -3.13 -4.72
C ALA A 209 8.36 -2.97 -3.46
N PRO A 210 9.34 -2.03 -3.45
CA PRO A 210 10.04 -1.69 -2.24
C PRO A 210 9.11 -0.90 -1.31
N ARG A 211 9.26 -1.07 -0.01
CA ARG A 211 8.53 -0.31 0.99
C ARG A 211 9.25 0.97 1.37
N GLU A 212 8.47 2.01 1.63
CA GLU A 212 8.98 3.32 2.04
C GLU A 212 9.60 3.30 3.43
N THR A 213 9.05 2.48 4.32
CA THR A 213 9.45 2.41 5.72
C THR A 213 9.65 0.97 6.12
N GLN A 214 10.73 0.72 6.84
CA GLN A 214 10.95 -0.55 7.52
C GLN A 214 9.91 -0.71 8.64
N GLY A 215 9.29 -1.86 8.75
CA GLY A 215 8.34 -2.11 9.82
C GLY A 215 7.41 -3.29 9.55
N ARG A 216 6.56 -3.55 10.54
CA ARG A 216 5.56 -4.60 10.48
C ARG A 216 4.46 -4.21 9.49
N ILE A 217 4.02 -5.17 8.70
CA ILE A 217 2.91 -5.03 7.77
C ILE A 217 1.97 -6.21 7.96
N ASP A 218 0.68 -5.92 7.92
CA ASP A 218 -0.39 -6.90 7.71
C ASP A 218 -0.89 -6.77 6.28
N TRP A 219 -1.27 -7.88 5.70
CA TRP A 219 -1.76 -7.96 4.35
C TRP A 219 -2.83 -9.03 4.19
N ARG A 220 -3.68 -8.85 3.18
CA ARG A 220 -4.76 -9.78 2.83
C ARG A 220 -4.92 -9.79 1.32
N LEU A 221 -5.41 -10.91 0.81
CA LEU A 221 -5.86 -11.07 -0.55
C LEU A 221 -7.38 -11.08 -0.56
N ALA A 222 -7.99 -10.36 -1.47
CA ALA A 222 -9.42 -10.41 -1.74
C ALA A 222 -9.76 -9.57 -2.98
N ASP A 223 -10.75 -9.97 -3.72
CA ASP A 223 -11.34 -9.23 -4.82
C ASP A 223 -12.11 -8.00 -4.28
N LEU A 224 -11.46 -6.83 -4.24
CA LEU A 224 -12.05 -5.61 -3.73
C LEU A 224 -12.86 -4.85 -4.77
N ASP A 225 -12.48 -4.94 -6.04
CA ASP A 225 -13.11 -4.17 -7.11
C ASP A 225 -14.15 -4.96 -7.91
N GLY A 226 -14.26 -6.26 -7.66
CA GLY A 226 -15.29 -7.13 -8.24
C GLY A 226 -14.99 -7.62 -9.63
N ASP A 227 -13.72 -7.63 -10.04
CA ASP A 227 -13.31 -8.14 -11.34
C ASP A 227 -13.03 -9.65 -11.37
N GLY A 228 -13.03 -10.30 -10.21
CA GLY A 228 -12.85 -11.73 -10.01
C GLY A 228 -11.42 -12.15 -9.69
N ASP A 229 -10.48 -11.20 -9.64
CA ASP A 229 -9.08 -11.44 -9.33
C ASP A 229 -8.74 -10.95 -7.93
N ASP A 230 -7.94 -11.74 -7.18
CA ASP A 230 -7.55 -11.35 -5.83
C ASP A 230 -6.55 -10.18 -5.84
N ASP A 231 -6.96 -9.08 -5.26
CA ASP A 231 -6.16 -7.91 -4.98
C ASP A 231 -5.32 -8.08 -3.70
N LEU A 232 -4.27 -7.28 -3.57
CA LEU A 232 -3.47 -7.24 -2.35
C LEU A 232 -3.77 -5.98 -1.54
N VAL A 233 -4.25 -6.16 -0.32
CA VAL A 233 -4.44 -5.08 0.65
C VAL A 233 -3.37 -5.14 1.73
N GLU A 234 -2.66 -4.04 1.96
CA GLU A 234 -1.66 -3.95 3.00
C GLU A 234 -1.94 -2.82 4.01
N TRP A 235 -1.54 -3.04 5.24
CA TRP A 235 -1.61 -2.08 6.32
C TRP A 235 -0.36 -2.12 7.18
N SER A 236 0.20 -0.95 7.50
CA SER A 236 1.35 -0.85 8.38
C SER A 236 0.95 -0.26 9.73
N PRO A 237 1.08 -1.00 10.84
CA PRO A 237 0.80 -0.48 12.17
C PRO A 237 1.86 0.51 12.68
N VAL A 238 3.01 0.61 12.02
CA VAL A 238 4.15 1.42 12.46
C VAL A 238 4.24 2.72 11.67
N ALA A 239 4.09 2.65 10.34
CA ALA A 239 4.22 3.80 9.47
C ALA A 239 2.85 4.38 9.13
N ARG A 240 2.50 5.55 9.68
CA ARG A 240 1.26 6.31 9.40
C ARG A 240 -0.04 5.52 9.46
N GLN A 241 0.00 4.20 9.70
CA GLN A 241 -1.17 3.31 9.80
C GLN A 241 -2.14 3.43 8.61
N VAL A 242 -1.61 3.68 7.42
CA VAL A 242 -2.39 3.78 6.19
C VAL A 242 -2.73 2.40 5.64
N VAL A 243 -3.88 2.31 4.99
CA VAL A 243 -4.29 1.14 4.23
C VAL A 243 -4.01 1.39 2.75
N ARG A 244 -3.32 0.46 2.12
CA ARG A 244 -2.97 0.50 0.70
C ARG A 244 -3.56 -0.69 -0.01
N TRP A 245 -3.78 -0.53 -1.28
CA TRP A 245 -4.35 -1.52 -2.17
C TRP A 245 -3.52 -1.62 -3.45
N HIS A 246 -3.20 -2.83 -3.84
CA HIS A 246 -2.62 -3.17 -5.11
C HIS A 246 -3.68 -3.90 -5.93
N GLU A 247 -4.23 -3.25 -6.92
CA GLU A 247 -5.15 -3.82 -7.88
C GLU A 247 -4.45 -4.94 -8.66
N CYS A 248 -5.09 -6.08 -8.81
CA CYS A 248 -4.66 -7.14 -9.70
C CYS A 248 -5.10 -6.81 -11.12
N ALA A 249 -4.18 -6.79 -12.07
CA ALA A 249 -4.53 -6.60 -13.47
C ALA A 249 -4.92 -7.93 -14.12
N ALA A 250 -5.69 -7.89 -15.20
CA ALA A 250 -6.17 -9.07 -15.93
C ALA A 250 -5.07 -10.05 -16.39
N ASP A 251 -3.79 -9.68 -16.35
CA ASP A 251 -2.66 -10.58 -16.60
C ASP A 251 -2.03 -11.13 -15.31
N GLY A 252 -2.69 -10.93 -14.18
CA GLY A 252 -2.25 -11.37 -12.88
C GLY A 252 -1.17 -10.49 -12.23
N SER A 253 -0.68 -9.44 -12.90
CA SER A 253 0.32 -8.54 -12.29
C SER A 253 -0.33 -7.58 -11.29
N LEU A 254 0.30 -7.42 -10.12
CA LEU A 254 -0.14 -6.42 -9.15
C LEU A 254 0.28 -5.02 -9.60
N LEU A 255 -0.67 -4.10 -9.62
CA LEU A 255 -0.42 -2.69 -9.93
C LEU A 255 0.23 -1.97 -8.73
N PRO A 256 0.86 -0.82 -8.95
CA PRO A 256 1.42 -0.02 -7.87
C PRO A 256 0.38 0.35 -6.81
N ALA A 257 0.82 0.39 -5.55
CA ALA A 257 -0.05 0.65 -4.41
C ALA A 257 -0.81 1.98 -4.51
N GLN A 258 -2.11 1.93 -4.31
CA GLN A 258 -2.96 3.09 -4.08
C GLN A 258 -3.28 3.22 -2.59
N THR A 259 -3.28 4.43 -2.05
CA THR A 259 -3.72 4.65 -0.66
C THR A 259 -5.24 4.72 -0.63
N LEU A 260 -5.88 3.76 0.00
CA LEU A 260 -7.33 3.74 0.18
C LEU A 260 -7.77 4.59 1.38
N HIS A 261 -7.00 4.56 2.46
CA HIS A 261 -7.34 5.27 3.69
C HIS A 261 -6.08 5.89 4.31
N ASP A 262 -6.10 7.20 4.52
CA ASP A 262 -4.95 7.99 4.99
C ASP A 262 -5.03 8.38 6.47
N GLN A 263 -6.14 8.03 7.15
CA GLN A 263 -6.28 8.25 8.58
C GLN A 263 -5.73 7.08 9.38
N THR A 264 -5.30 7.35 10.59
CA THR A 264 -4.79 6.34 11.51
C THR A 264 -5.84 5.27 11.83
N VAL A 265 -5.53 4.00 11.55
CA VAL A 265 -6.34 2.84 11.93
C VAL A 265 -5.54 1.92 12.85
N GLU A 266 -6.21 1.24 13.79
CA GLU A 266 -5.58 0.32 14.75
C GLU A 266 -5.55 -1.13 14.25
N GLY A 267 -6.34 -1.43 13.25
CA GLY A 267 -6.40 -2.73 12.61
C GLY A 267 -7.27 -2.72 11.35
N PHE A 268 -7.07 -3.70 10.51
CA PHE A 268 -7.88 -3.90 9.31
C PHE A 268 -8.18 -5.38 9.09
N GLN A 269 -9.22 -5.64 8.33
CA GLN A 269 -9.56 -6.95 7.80
C GLN A 269 -10.28 -6.77 6.47
N VAL A 270 -10.11 -7.73 5.59
CA VAL A 270 -10.89 -7.86 4.36
C VAL A 270 -11.75 -9.10 4.51
N ALA A 271 -13.01 -8.99 4.20
CA ALA A 271 -13.95 -10.10 4.19
C ALA A 271 -14.43 -10.36 2.77
N GLY A 272 -14.09 -11.50 2.23
CA GLY A 272 -14.45 -11.92 0.88
C GLY A 272 -15.96 -12.07 0.72
N GLY A 273 -16.45 -11.77 -0.48
CA GLY A 273 -17.86 -11.91 -0.81
C GLY A 273 -18.29 -13.34 -1.15
N GLY A 274 -17.36 -14.30 -1.15
CA GLY A 274 -17.57 -15.62 -1.73
C GLY A 274 -17.80 -15.56 -3.24
N ALA A 275 -17.73 -16.67 -3.93
CA ALA A 275 -17.91 -16.76 -5.39
C ALA A 275 -19.25 -16.21 -5.92
N ALA A 276 -20.21 -15.93 -5.06
CA ALA A 276 -21.56 -15.48 -5.43
C ALA A 276 -21.81 -13.98 -5.29
N SER A 277 -20.94 -13.20 -4.59
CA SER A 277 -21.26 -11.80 -4.23
C SER A 277 -20.37 -10.73 -4.88
N GLY A 278 -19.32 -11.10 -5.58
CA GLY A 278 -18.46 -10.20 -6.33
C GLY A 278 -17.43 -9.48 -5.44
N THR A 279 -17.76 -8.39 -4.80
CA THR A 279 -16.78 -7.52 -4.11
C THR A 279 -16.57 -7.89 -2.64
N ALA A 280 -15.31 -7.83 -2.17
CA ALA A 280 -14.99 -7.93 -0.76
C ALA A 280 -15.25 -6.60 -0.03
N ASP A 281 -15.54 -6.71 1.28
CA ASP A 281 -15.67 -5.55 2.16
C ASP A 281 -14.37 -5.30 2.93
N LEU A 282 -14.00 -4.03 3.08
CA LEU A 282 -12.87 -3.60 3.90
C LEU A 282 -13.37 -3.13 5.28
N PHE A 283 -12.85 -3.74 6.31
CA PHE A 283 -13.15 -3.39 7.70
C PHE A 283 -11.97 -2.67 8.35
N LEU A 284 -12.20 -1.49 8.87
CA LEU A 284 -11.21 -0.66 9.53
C LEU A 284 -11.60 -0.43 11.00
N LEU A 285 -10.64 -0.72 11.89
CA LEU A 285 -10.80 -0.51 13.33
C LEU A 285 -9.97 0.69 13.77
N GLY A 286 -10.57 1.58 14.56
CA GLY A 286 -9.82 2.62 15.25
C GLY A 286 -9.85 3.98 14.60
N GLY A 287 -8.82 4.76 14.85
CA GLY A 287 -8.76 6.18 14.59
C GLY A 287 -9.04 6.98 15.85
N SER A 288 -9.64 8.17 15.71
CA SER A 288 -10.06 9.01 16.85
C SER A 288 -11.11 8.33 17.75
N ASP A 289 -11.84 7.37 17.19
CA ASP A 289 -12.95 6.67 17.84
C ASP A 289 -12.58 5.23 18.16
N LYS A 290 -11.74 5.04 19.16
CA LYS A 290 -11.34 3.70 19.62
C LYS A 290 -12.54 2.80 19.88
N GLY A 291 -12.49 1.57 19.32
CA GLY A 291 -13.54 0.58 19.46
C GLY A 291 -14.70 0.71 18.47
N VAL A 292 -14.59 1.57 17.47
CA VAL A 292 -15.55 1.63 16.35
C VAL A 292 -14.97 0.86 15.16
N LEU A 293 -15.71 -0.13 14.69
CA LEU A 293 -15.44 -0.86 13.47
C LEU A 293 -16.24 -0.24 12.33
N ARG A 294 -15.58 0.06 11.22
CA ARG A 294 -16.22 0.64 10.04
C ARG A 294 -16.08 -0.31 8.86
N ARG A 295 -17.20 -0.59 8.21
CA ARG A 295 -17.29 -1.36 6.97
C ARG A 295 -17.30 -0.43 5.78
N TYR A 296 -16.43 -0.68 4.83
CA TYR A 296 -16.31 0.07 3.59
C TYR A 296 -16.41 -0.85 2.38
N GLN A 297 -16.95 -0.33 1.31
CA GLN A 297 -16.88 -0.93 -0.02
C GLN A 297 -16.05 -0.05 -0.94
N LEU A 298 -15.27 -0.67 -1.81
CA LEU A 298 -14.57 0.01 -2.88
C LEU A 298 -15.54 0.22 -4.03
N VAL A 299 -15.70 1.46 -4.44
CA VAL A 299 -16.60 1.83 -5.54
C VAL A 299 -15.87 2.70 -6.53
N ARG A 300 -16.21 2.58 -7.80
CA ARG A 300 -15.72 3.52 -8.81
C ARG A 300 -16.43 4.86 -8.64
N GLY A 301 -15.65 5.92 -8.46
CA GLY A 301 -16.15 7.28 -8.45
C GLY A 301 -16.56 7.75 -9.85
N ALA A 302 -17.13 8.94 -9.93
CA ALA A 302 -17.38 9.56 -11.22
C ALA A 302 -16.05 9.88 -11.91
N ALA A 303 -16.00 9.74 -13.24
CA ALA A 303 -14.83 10.11 -14.03
C ALA A 303 -14.39 11.54 -13.71
N SER A 304 -13.17 11.69 -13.23
CA SER A 304 -12.59 12.99 -12.88
C SER A 304 -11.27 13.20 -13.63
N ASP A 305 -10.86 14.46 -13.73
CA ASP A 305 -9.54 14.77 -14.27
C ASP A 305 -8.41 14.42 -13.29
N VAL A 306 -8.76 14.03 -12.04
CA VAL A 306 -7.86 13.61 -10.95
C VAL A 306 -8.17 12.17 -10.53
N GLY A 307 -8.46 11.30 -11.48
CA GLY A 307 -8.99 9.97 -11.18
C GLY A 307 -8.02 9.07 -10.44
N ARG A 308 -6.91 8.76 -11.06
CA ARG A 308 -5.97 7.77 -10.54
C ARG A 308 -4.78 8.43 -9.86
N GLN A 309 -4.45 7.93 -8.68
CA GLN A 309 -3.27 8.34 -7.91
C GLN A 309 -2.23 7.21 -7.93
N ASP A 310 -1.29 7.26 -8.88
CA ASP A 310 -0.18 6.31 -8.92
C ASP A 310 0.89 6.73 -7.90
N ALA A 311 0.91 6.08 -6.75
CA ALA A 311 1.87 6.36 -5.69
C ALA A 311 3.18 5.58 -5.88
N LEU A 312 4.30 6.28 -5.77
CA LEU A 312 5.63 5.71 -5.80
C LEU A 312 6.32 5.96 -4.45
N PRO A 313 6.70 4.92 -3.69
CA PRO A 313 7.45 5.07 -2.46
C PRO A 313 8.85 5.66 -2.70
N MET A 314 9.21 6.66 -1.90
CA MET A 314 10.50 7.35 -1.97
C MET A 314 11.16 7.42 -0.60
N PRO A 315 12.03 6.48 -0.23
CA PRO A 315 12.72 6.52 1.05
C PRO A 315 13.55 7.80 1.22
N GLY A 316 13.31 8.49 2.31
CA GLY A 316 14.15 9.60 2.76
C GLY A 316 13.89 10.96 2.12
N GLY A 317 12.70 11.18 1.60
CA GLY A 317 12.19 12.51 1.33
C GLY A 317 12.31 12.99 -0.11
N GLY A 318 11.21 12.90 -0.84
CA GLY A 318 11.02 13.47 -2.18
C GLY A 318 11.25 14.98 -2.31
N LYS A 319 11.72 15.65 -1.25
CA LYS A 319 12.08 17.06 -1.27
C LYS A 319 13.40 17.35 -1.98
N ARG A 320 14.25 16.34 -2.27
CA ARG A 320 15.67 16.58 -2.60
C ARG A 320 16.17 15.90 -3.86
N GLY A 321 15.48 15.95 -4.93
CA GLY A 321 16.07 15.54 -6.19
C GLY A 321 15.39 14.33 -6.80
N TRP A 322 14.37 14.63 -7.53
CA TRP A 322 13.76 13.76 -8.50
C TRP A 322 13.54 14.51 -9.80
N CYS A 323 13.44 13.79 -10.90
CA CYS A 323 13.00 14.35 -12.19
C CYS A 323 12.42 13.24 -13.06
N GLY A 324 11.55 13.62 -13.99
CA GLY A 324 11.17 12.77 -15.11
C GLY A 324 12.29 12.68 -16.14
N MET A 325 12.41 11.54 -16.77
CA MET A 325 13.39 11.29 -17.83
C MET A 325 12.80 10.36 -18.89
N THR A 326 13.15 10.58 -20.16
CA THR A 326 12.84 9.63 -21.23
C THR A 326 14.01 8.65 -21.39
N LEU A 327 13.72 7.36 -21.31
CA LEU A 327 14.68 6.29 -21.51
C LEU A 327 14.63 5.81 -22.96
N GLY A 328 15.78 5.52 -23.55
CA GLY A 328 15.90 4.93 -24.89
C GLY A 328 15.75 5.93 -26.04
N GLU A 329 15.73 5.39 -27.25
CA GLU A 329 15.63 6.16 -28.51
C GLU A 329 14.17 6.27 -28.99
N GLY A 330 13.91 7.20 -29.90
CA GLY A 330 12.56 7.37 -30.48
C GLY A 330 11.56 8.02 -29.53
N ALA A 331 10.39 7.41 -29.35
CA ALA A 331 9.37 7.86 -28.41
C ALA A 331 9.85 7.72 -26.96
N GLY A 332 10.72 6.73 -26.70
CA GLY A 332 11.29 6.43 -25.41
C GLY A 332 10.25 6.01 -24.36
N GLU A 333 10.72 5.49 -23.25
CA GLU A 333 9.86 5.17 -22.09
C GLU A 333 9.99 6.28 -21.06
N PRO A 334 8.87 6.85 -20.57
CA PRO A 334 8.93 7.78 -19.46
C PRO A 334 9.33 7.06 -18.18
N ALA A 335 10.19 7.68 -17.41
CA ALA A 335 10.64 7.17 -16.13
C ALA A 335 10.79 8.30 -15.13
N ILE A 336 10.68 7.98 -13.85
CA ILE A 336 11.08 8.87 -12.76
C ILE A 336 12.41 8.40 -12.18
N ILE A 337 13.29 9.35 -11.91
CA ILE A 337 14.54 9.12 -11.20
C ILE A 337 14.53 9.93 -9.93
N ALA A 338 14.92 9.30 -8.83
CA ALA A 338 15.04 9.96 -7.56
C ALA A 338 16.33 9.57 -6.83
N VAL A 339 16.79 10.47 -5.97
CA VAL A 339 17.96 10.25 -5.11
C VAL A 339 17.55 9.46 -3.87
N ASP A 340 18.25 8.39 -3.58
CA ASP A 340 18.18 7.77 -2.26
C ASP A 340 18.95 8.64 -1.27
N SER A 341 18.25 9.19 -0.28
CA SER A 341 18.87 10.08 0.71
C SER A 341 19.72 9.33 1.75
N SER A 342 19.52 8.03 1.89
CA SER A 342 20.23 7.16 2.83
C SER A 342 21.49 6.55 2.25
N GLN A 343 21.57 6.41 0.92
CA GLN A 343 22.66 5.80 0.22
C GLN A 343 23.02 6.58 -1.07
N PRO A 344 24.27 6.50 -1.56
CA PRO A 344 24.65 7.13 -2.82
C PRO A 344 24.11 6.33 -4.01
N ARG A 345 22.78 6.29 -4.16
CA ARG A 345 22.09 5.59 -5.23
C ARG A 345 21.04 6.48 -5.88
N LEU A 346 20.83 6.26 -7.17
CA LEU A 346 19.67 6.75 -7.91
C LEU A 346 18.69 5.58 -8.05
N ARG A 347 17.43 5.85 -7.78
CA ARG A 347 16.33 4.92 -7.98
C ARG A 347 15.56 5.34 -9.22
N LEU A 348 15.33 4.40 -10.11
CA LEU A 348 14.61 4.60 -11.36
C LEU A 348 13.38 3.71 -11.38
N HIS A 349 12.24 4.29 -11.73
CA HIS A 349 11.01 3.57 -12.01
C HIS A 349 10.47 3.96 -13.37
N ARG A 350 10.23 3.00 -14.23
CA ARG A 350 9.63 3.23 -15.55
C ARG A 350 8.12 3.41 -15.39
N LEU A 351 7.56 4.29 -16.20
CA LEU A 351 6.13 4.49 -16.25
C LEU A 351 5.56 3.74 -17.45
N GLY A 352 4.99 2.57 -17.21
CA GLY A 352 4.26 1.81 -18.22
C GLY A 352 2.78 2.21 -18.31
N ALA A 353 2.05 1.54 -19.18
CA ALA A 353 0.60 1.74 -19.33
C ALA A 353 -0.18 1.43 -18.02
N ARG A 354 0.37 0.56 -17.20
CA ARG A 354 -0.21 0.09 -15.94
C ARG A 354 0.28 0.83 -14.69
N GLY A 355 1.07 1.89 -14.85
CA GLY A 355 1.68 2.65 -13.75
C GLY A 355 3.18 2.41 -13.63
N TRP A 356 3.71 2.54 -12.40
CA TRP A 356 5.14 2.46 -12.14
C TRP A 356 5.65 1.02 -12.18
N GLY A 357 6.73 0.79 -12.92
CA GLY A 357 7.43 -0.49 -12.95
C GLY A 357 8.31 -0.73 -11.71
N VAL A 358 8.94 -1.90 -11.70
CA VAL A 358 9.87 -2.33 -10.63
C VAL A 358 11.04 -1.34 -10.50
N GLU A 359 11.51 -1.12 -9.28
CA GLU A 359 12.66 -0.27 -8.99
C GLU A 359 13.95 -0.83 -9.59
N GLU A 360 14.64 0.03 -10.33
CA GLU A 360 16.02 -0.18 -10.73
C GLU A 360 16.93 0.77 -9.93
N SER A 361 18.07 0.28 -9.43
CA SER A 361 18.95 1.08 -8.57
C SER A 361 20.35 1.18 -9.15
N PHE A 362 20.87 2.42 -9.25
CA PHE A 362 22.17 2.71 -9.84
C PHE A 362 23.07 3.45 -8.84
N PRO A 363 24.38 3.13 -8.78
CA PRO A 363 25.30 3.85 -7.92
C PRO A 363 25.49 5.29 -8.41
N THR A 364 25.64 6.22 -7.48
CA THR A 364 25.87 7.64 -7.77
C THR A 364 26.82 8.30 -6.77
N VAL A 365 27.06 9.59 -6.93
CA VAL A 365 27.82 10.39 -5.98
C VAL A 365 26.95 10.76 -4.76
N SER A 366 27.57 10.91 -3.61
CA SER A 366 26.86 11.33 -2.40
C SER A 366 26.50 12.83 -2.42
N GLY A 367 25.46 13.21 -1.67
CA GLY A 367 25.11 14.61 -1.42
C GLY A 367 24.43 15.32 -2.58
N ILE A 368 23.79 14.57 -3.51
CA ILE A 368 22.97 15.17 -4.57
C ILE A 368 21.85 16.01 -3.96
N ARG A 369 21.65 17.22 -4.47
CA ARG A 369 20.63 18.17 -4.05
C ARG A 369 19.59 18.48 -5.11
N GLY A 370 19.90 18.24 -6.36
CA GLY A 370 18.99 18.44 -7.47
C GLY A 370 19.33 17.54 -8.64
N LEU A 371 18.29 17.17 -9.39
CA LEU A 371 18.35 16.44 -10.64
C LEU A 371 17.58 17.22 -11.70
N ALA A 372 18.04 17.12 -12.94
CA ALA A 372 17.32 17.59 -14.10
C ALA A 372 17.62 16.70 -15.31
N ALA A 373 16.61 16.40 -16.11
CA ALA A 373 16.77 15.69 -17.38
C ALA A 373 16.44 16.66 -18.53
N PRO A 374 17.46 17.16 -19.26
CA PRO A 374 17.23 18.11 -20.34
C PRO A 374 16.36 17.50 -21.45
N ALA A 375 15.26 18.16 -21.79
CA ALA A 375 14.38 17.70 -22.87
C ALA A 375 15.07 17.70 -24.24
N ALA A 376 16.14 18.49 -24.38
CA ALA A 376 16.97 18.58 -25.58
C ALA A 376 17.90 17.38 -25.81
N ASP A 377 18.32 16.70 -24.74
CA ASP A 377 19.24 15.56 -24.81
C ASP A 377 18.63 14.38 -24.04
N ARG A 378 17.83 13.60 -24.75
CA ARG A 378 17.17 12.42 -24.18
C ARG A 378 18.20 11.42 -23.69
N GLY A 379 17.93 10.82 -22.55
CA GLY A 379 18.86 9.89 -21.90
C GLY A 379 19.96 10.57 -21.09
N LEU A 380 20.08 11.90 -21.08
CA LEU A 380 20.99 12.61 -20.21
C LEU A 380 20.29 13.01 -18.90
N LEU A 381 21.00 12.77 -17.81
CA LEU A 381 20.65 13.20 -16.46
C LEU A 381 21.74 14.11 -15.91
N LEU A 382 21.37 15.30 -15.46
CA LEU A 382 22.24 16.23 -14.76
C LEU A 382 22.00 16.10 -13.24
N ALA A 383 23.08 16.00 -12.49
CA ALA A 383 23.03 15.95 -11.02
C ALA A 383 23.89 17.07 -10.42
N TRP A 384 23.35 17.70 -9.38
CA TRP A 384 24.02 18.74 -8.62
C TRP A 384 24.25 18.30 -7.18
N THR A 385 25.48 18.39 -6.69
CA THR A 385 25.83 18.16 -5.27
C THR A 385 26.13 19.48 -4.56
N LYS A 386 25.99 19.51 -3.24
CA LYS A 386 26.34 20.70 -2.44
C LYS A 386 27.82 21.02 -2.60
N ASP A 387 28.11 22.30 -2.83
CA ASP A 387 29.46 22.83 -3.00
C ASP A 387 30.27 22.27 -4.20
N ALA A 388 29.57 21.60 -5.13
CA ALA A 388 30.21 21.13 -6.36
C ALA A 388 30.69 22.28 -7.23
N ALA A 389 31.87 22.10 -7.80
CA ALA A 389 32.42 23.02 -8.80
C ALA A 389 31.67 22.91 -10.13
N ASP A 390 31.26 21.71 -10.50
CA ASP A 390 30.64 21.38 -11.78
C ASP A 390 29.43 20.49 -11.57
N LEU A 391 28.53 20.48 -12.57
CA LEU A 391 27.45 19.50 -12.65
C LEU A 391 28.03 18.11 -12.94
N HIS A 392 27.34 17.09 -12.46
CA HIS A 392 27.60 15.71 -12.86
C HIS A 392 26.60 15.30 -13.94
N ARG A 393 27.04 14.55 -14.92
CA ARG A 393 26.22 13.98 -15.98
C ARG A 393 26.23 12.47 -15.95
N CYS A 394 25.06 11.87 -16.09
CA CYS A 394 24.86 10.45 -16.31
C CYS A 394 24.13 10.25 -17.63
N ARG A 395 24.32 9.14 -18.29
CA ARG A 395 23.58 8.78 -19.50
C ARG A 395 22.90 7.44 -19.35
N TRP A 396 21.74 7.35 -19.94
CA TRP A 396 21.08 6.09 -20.14
C TRP A 396 21.66 5.38 -21.36
N GLU A 397 22.46 4.36 -21.14
CA GLU A 397 23.16 3.61 -22.20
C GLU A 397 23.10 2.13 -21.89
N ASN A 398 22.82 1.30 -22.89
CA ASN A 398 22.77 -0.17 -22.74
C ASN A 398 21.89 -0.66 -21.60
N GLY A 399 20.72 -0.05 -21.43
CA GLY A 399 19.74 -0.44 -20.40
C GLY A 399 20.10 -0.03 -18.98
N ARG A 400 21.05 0.90 -18.77
CA ARG A 400 21.46 1.35 -17.43
C ARG A 400 21.89 2.82 -17.43
N LEU A 401 21.86 3.45 -16.26
CA LEU A 401 22.50 4.74 -16.04
C LEU A 401 24.00 4.57 -15.83
N THR A 402 24.80 5.35 -16.56
CA THR A 402 26.24 5.43 -16.35
C THR A 402 26.55 6.10 -15.00
N TYR A 403 27.71 5.78 -14.42
CA TYR A 403 28.17 6.47 -13.20
C TYR A 403 28.38 7.97 -13.49
N PRO A 404 27.98 8.88 -12.58
CA PRO A 404 28.09 10.33 -12.78
C PRO A 404 29.52 10.79 -13.08
N GLN A 405 29.68 11.52 -14.17
CA GLN A 405 30.95 12.12 -14.54
C GLN A 405 30.83 13.66 -14.41
N PRO A 406 31.85 14.34 -13.84
CA PRO A 406 31.81 15.80 -13.75
C PRO A 406 31.81 16.41 -15.15
N TRP A 407 30.93 17.37 -15.38
CA TRP A 407 30.90 18.18 -16.59
C TRP A 407 31.72 19.44 -16.38
N VAL A 408 33.02 19.29 -16.53
CA VAL A 408 34.02 20.31 -16.21
C VAL A 408 33.85 21.56 -17.12
N GLN A 409 33.68 22.70 -16.49
CA GLN A 409 33.65 24.01 -17.17
C GLN A 409 35.00 24.69 -16.98
N GLU A 410 35.31 25.69 -17.84
CA GLU A 410 36.51 26.47 -17.72
C GLU A 410 36.43 27.50 -16.58
N GLY A 411 37.56 27.77 -15.91
CA GLY A 411 37.68 28.76 -14.86
C GLY A 411 38.13 28.21 -13.53
N LYS A 412 38.52 29.11 -12.61
CA LYS A 412 38.92 28.81 -11.24
C LYS A 412 37.79 29.18 -10.27
N ASP A 413 37.82 28.60 -9.06
CA ASP A 413 36.87 28.90 -7.99
C ASP A 413 35.39 28.80 -8.40
N ARG A 414 35.07 27.65 -8.99
CA ARG A 414 33.71 27.36 -9.49
C ARG A 414 32.81 26.81 -8.40
N LYS A 415 31.52 27.18 -8.45
CA LYS A 415 30.49 26.61 -7.60
C LYS A 415 29.14 26.65 -8.31
N ILE A 416 28.42 25.52 -8.35
CA ILE A 416 27.02 25.49 -8.81
C ILE A 416 26.13 26.14 -7.74
N LEU A 417 25.28 27.05 -8.16
CA LEU A 417 24.37 27.81 -7.31
C LEU A 417 22.92 27.36 -7.44
N ALA A 418 22.51 26.93 -8.62
CA ALA A 418 21.17 26.47 -8.94
C ALA A 418 21.19 25.50 -10.10
N LEU A 419 20.26 24.57 -10.12
CA LEU A 419 19.86 23.73 -11.26
C LEU A 419 18.36 23.54 -11.17
N ASP A 420 17.63 23.88 -12.22
CA ASP A 420 16.18 23.75 -12.24
C ASP A 420 15.66 23.57 -13.67
N GLN A 421 14.39 23.20 -13.81
CA GLN A 421 13.70 23.04 -15.08
C GLN A 421 12.40 23.83 -15.07
N VAL A 422 12.23 24.69 -16.05
CA VAL A 422 11.01 25.50 -16.23
C VAL A 422 10.42 25.24 -17.60
N GLY A 423 9.26 24.59 -17.63
CA GLY A 423 8.72 24.06 -18.87
C GLY A 423 9.69 23.05 -19.49
N THR A 424 10.05 23.24 -20.77
CA THR A 424 11.01 22.37 -21.47
C THR A 424 12.45 22.90 -21.45
N THR A 425 12.70 23.98 -20.69
CA THR A 425 14.04 24.60 -20.59
C THR A 425 14.71 24.16 -19.30
N THR A 426 15.84 23.49 -19.41
CA THR A 426 16.75 23.23 -18.28
C THR A 426 17.71 24.39 -18.15
N TRP A 427 17.91 24.91 -16.94
CA TRP A 427 18.84 25.97 -16.67
C TRP A 427 19.66 25.74 -15.42
N TRP A 428 20.84 26.33 -15.37
CA TRP A 428 21.67 26.34 -14.17
C TRP A 428 22.50 27.61 -14.06
N ALA A 429 22.89 27.91 -12.83
CA ALA A 429 23.77 29.02 -12.50
C ALA A 429 25.05 28.51 -11.87
N GLN A 430 26.18 29.00 -12.35
CA GLN A 430 27.51 28.65 -11.85
C GLN A 430 28.31 29.92 -11.52
N ARG A 431 28.83 30.00 -10.32
CA ARG A 431 29.83 31.02 -9.98
C ARG A 431 31.19 30.59 -10.51
N VAL A 432 31.96 31.53 -11.09
CA VAL A 432 33.30 31.35 -11.60
C VAL A 432 34.15 32.53 -11.12
N GLY A 433 34.87 32.37 -10.00
CA GLY A 433 35.52 33.47 -9.29
C GLY A 433 34.53 34.55 -8.85
N SER A 434 34.64 35.76 -9.41
CA SER A 434 33.70 36.87 -9.18
C SER A 434 32.53 36.94 -10.19
N ASP A 435 32.58 36.11 -11.23
CA ASP A 435 31.58 36.15 -12.31
C ASP A 435 30.46 35.13 -12.06
N LEU A 436 29.32 35.36 -12.73
CA LEU A 436 28.18 34.46 -12.78
C LEU A 436 27.96 33.96 -14.20
N ASP A 437 28.08 32.69 -14.42
CA ASP A 437 27.72 32.03 -15.66
C ASP A 437 26.29 31.47 -15.53
N LEU A 438 25.40 31.86 -16.45
CA LEU A 438 24.08 31.30 -16.63
C LEU A 438 24.03 30.45 -17.88
N PHE A 439 23.46 29.27 -17.74
CA PHE A 439 23.27 28.33 -18.83
C PHE A 439 21.78 28.06 -19.01
N PHE A 440 21.33 28.09 -20.28
CA PHE A 440 19.96 27.78 -20.67
C PHE A 440 19.98 26.75 -21.78
N TRP A 441 19.23 25.69 -21.57
CA TRP A 441 19.12 24.59 -22.51
C TRP A 441 17.66 24.31 -22.87
N PRO A 442 17.06 25.05 -23.79
CA PRO A 442 15.74 24.81 -24.33
C PRO A 442 15.71 23.50 -25.14
N ALA A 443 14.54 22.87 -25.23
CA ALA A 443 14.37 21.58 -25.92
C ALA A 443 14.73 21.58 -27.40
N ASP A 444 14.69 22.75 -28.04
CA ASP A 444 14.99 22.97 -29.49
C ASP A 444 16.48 23.20 -29.79
N LYS A 445 17.35 23.21 -28.76
CA LYS A 445 18.78 23.45 -28.91
C LYS A 445 19.60 22.21 -28.65
N ALA A 446 20.55 21.88 -29.50
CA ALA A 446 21.48 20.76 -29.32
C ALA A 446 22.41 20.95 -28.12
N GLU A 447 22.77 22.20 -27.81
CA GLU A 447 23.72 22.59 -26.77
C GLU A 447 23.15 23.72 -25.92
N PRO A 448 23.52 23.82 -24.63
CA PRO A 448 23.12 24.94 -23.79
C PRO A 448 23.81 26.24 -24.25
N THR A 449 23.04 27.33 -24.22
CA THR A 449 23.60 28.65 -24.35
C THR A 449 24.17 29.14 -23.05
N LYS A 450 25.36 29.71 -23.08
CA LYS A 450 26.07 30.25 -21.91
C LYS A 450 26.17 31.78 -22.03
N THR A 451 25.79 32.47 -20.96
CA THR A 451 26.00 33.92 -20.81
C THR A 451 26.79 34.17 -19.53
N ARG A 452 27.87 34.97 -19.65
CA ARG A 452 28.71 35.36 -18.50
C ARG A 452 28.42 36.79 -18.09
N TYR A 453 28.17 36.98 -16.80
CA TYR A 453 27.95 38.26 -16.17
C TYR A 453 29.11 38.59 -15.23
N ALA A 454 29.96 39.53 -15.65
CA ALA A 454 31.16 39.93 -14.92
C ALA A 454 30.80 40.55 -13.55
N ASN A 455 31.56 40.18 -12.53
CA ASN A 455 31.45 40.67 -11.15
C ASN A 455 30.08 40.43 -10.46
N LEU A 456 29.16 39.68 -11.05
CA LEU A 456 27.85 39.38 -10.45
C LEU A 456 27.91 38.17 -9.51
N GLY A 457 28.87 37.28 -9.68
CA GLY A 457 29.00 36.04 -8.89
C GLY A 457 29.67 36.19 -7.51
N ALA A 458 30.28 37.36 -7.25
CA ALA A 458 30.97 37.61 -5.99
C ALA A 458 30.03 37.52 -4.80
N LYS A 459 30.33 36.56 -3.85
CA LYS A 459 29.55 36.32 -2.65
C LYS A 459 28.12 35.77 -2.84
N VAL A 460 27.73 35.43 -4.07
CA VAL A 460 26.41 34.86 -4.36
C VAL A 460 26.31 33.43 -3.82
N ASP A 461 25.23 33.13 -3.12
CA ASP A 461 24.92 31.79 -2.59
C ASP A 461 23.71 31.14 -3.25
N GLN A 462 22.70 31.95 -3.62
CA GLN A 462 21.48 31.47 -4.28
C GLN A 462 21.10 32.35 -5.46
N VAL A 463 20.49 31.72 -6.45
CA VAL A 463 20.01 32.38 -7.67
C VAL A 463 18.63 31.81 -8.01
N VAL A 464 17.70 32.72 -8.34
CA VAL A 464 16.37 32.35 -8.86
C VAL A 464 16.22 33.09 -10.22
N TRP A 465 15.97 32.32 -11.28
CA TRP A 465 15.64 32.88 -12.59
C TRP A 465 14.14 33.07 -12.73
N LEU A 466 13.71 34.27 -13.05
CA LEU A 466 12.30 34.61 -13.20
C LEU A 466 11.85 34.71 -14.67
N GLY A 467 12.67 34.24 -15.61
CA GLY A 467 12.41 34.30 -17.04
C GLY A 467 12.74 35.67 -17.66
N GLY A 468 12.92 35.67 -18.94
CA GLY A 468 13.29 36.90 -19.67
C GLY A 468 14.59 37.50 -19.16
N THR A 469 14.51 38.75 -18.73
CA THR A 469 15.65 39.55 -18.32
C THR A 469 15.82 39.68 -16.80
N ILE A 470 15.13 38.93 -16.01
CA ILE A 470 15.11 39.13 -14.54
C ILE A 470 15.69 37.93 -13.79
N LEU A 471 16.58 38.25 -12.85
CA LEU A 471 17.24 37.33 -11.97
C LEU A 471 17.23 37.88 -10.55
N ILE A 472 16.92 37.04 -9.55
CA ILE A 472 17.10 37.40 -8.16
C ILE A 472 18.35 36.70 -7.65
N VAL A 473 19.24 37.45 -7.02
CA VAL A 473 20.51 36.98 -6.50
C VAL A 473 20.57 37.26 -5.01
N GLN A 474 20.84 36.24 -4.20
CA GLN A 474 21.01 36.37 -2.74
C GLN A 474 22.48 36.16 -2.37
N ASP A 475 23.02 37.11 -1.60
CA ASP A 475 24.34 37.05 -1.02
C ASP A 475 24.29 36.24 0.30
N ALA A 476 25.25 35.36 0.51
CA ALA A 476 25.37 34.55 1.73
C ALA A 476 25.47 35.39 3.03
N PHE A 477 25.95 36.64 2.93
CA PHE A 477 26.14 37.53 4.05
C PHE A 477 25.04 38.60 4.19
N ALA A 478 24.20 38.77 3.17
CA ALA A 478 23.11 39.72 3.18
C ALA A 478 21.80 38.96 2.96
N PRO A 479 20.89 38.89 3.94
CA PRO A 479 19.65 38.13 3.81
C PRO A 479 18.66 38.72 2.79
N ALA A 480 18.95 39.89 2.23
CA ALA A 480 18.15 40.53 1.21
C ALA A 480 18.56 40.06 -0.20
N GLY A 481 17.58 39.67 -1.01
CA GLY A 481 17.80 39.41 -2.44
C GLY A 481 18.07 40.67 -3.20
N LYS A 482 18.87 40.61 -4.26
CA LYS A 482 19.09 41.68 -5.25
C LYS A 482 18.35 41.33 -6.54
N LEU A 483 17.60 42.27 -7.03
CA LEU A 483 17.01 42.17 -8.37
C LEU A 483 18.04 42.57 -9.40
N VAL A 484 18.24 41.73 -10.39
CA VAL A 484 19.14 41.97 -11.49
C VAL A 484 18.34 41.95 -12.80
N THR A 485 18.29 43.05 -13.51
CA THR A 485 17.76 43.07 -14.86
C THR A 485 18.89 42.72 -15.85
N LEU A 486 18.67 41.72 -16.65
CA LEU A 486 19.63 41.24 -17.63
C LEU A 486 19.39 41.97 -18.96
N ASP A 487 20.27 42.91 -19.31
CA ASP A 487 20.27 43.60 -20.59
C ASP A 487 21.53 43.19 -21.36
N GLY A 488 21.39 42.15 -22.18
CA GLY A 488 22.51 41.52 -22.88
C GLY A 488 23.59 41.08 -21.88
N ASP A 489 24.82 41.50 -22.07
CA ASP A 489 25.96 41.17 -21.23
C ASP A 489 26.14 42.12 -20.01
N LYS A 490 25.26 43.11 -19.86
CA LYS A 490 25.37 44.15 -18.81
C LYS A 490 24.26 44.02 -17.79
N PRO A 491 24.52 43.43 -16.62
CA PRO A 491 23.53 43.39 -15.57
C PRO A 491 23.31 44.76 -14.93
N VAL A 492 22.05 45.15 -14.79
CA VAL A 492 21.67 46.32 -14.00
C VAL A 492 21.17 45.81 -12.64
N VAL A 493 21.94 46.07 -11.59
CA VAL A 493 21.61 45.61 -10.23
C VAL A 493 20.77 46.65 -9.54
N THR A 494 19.54 46.32 -9.20
CA THR A 494 18.68 47.13 -8.36
C THR A 494 18.42 46.36 -7.05
N SER A 495 18.36 47.06 -5.93
CA SER A 495 18.00 46.46 -4.64
C SER A 495 16.70 47.12 -4.17
N PRO A 496 15.57 46.76 -4.74
CA PRO A 496 14.30 47.32 -4.30
C PRO A 496 14.01 46.92 -2.87
N THR A 497 13.45 47.81 -2.09
CA THR A 497 13.04 47.62 -0.70
C THR A 497 12.10 46.41 -0.51
N LEU A 498 11.43 46.00 -1.56
CA LEU A 498 10.56 44.82 -1.67
C LEU A 498 11.26 43.50 -1.37
N LEU A 499 12.56 43.39 -1.67
CA LEU A 499 13.32 42.14 -1.47
C LEU A 499 14.02 42.05 -0.10
N SER A 500 13.92 43.12 0.68
CA SER A 500 14.59 43.24 1.98
C SER A 500 13.92 42.48 3.12
N LYS A 501 13.51 41.25 2.98
CA LYS A 501 13.02 40.31 4.02
C LYS A 501 12.25 39.14 3.40
N VAL A 502 12.27 38.94 2.08
CA VAL A 502 11.44 37.95 1.38
C VAL A 502 12.22 36.68 1.19
N ASP A 503 11.60 35.56 1.50
CA ASP A 503 12.13 34.24 1.15
C ASP A 503 12.18 34.10 -0.38
N LEU A 504 13.36 33.78 -0.93
CA LEU A 504 13.52 33.53 -2.37
C LEU A 504 12.60 32.41 -2.87
N GLY A 505 12.22 31.49 -2.03
CA GLY A 505 11.30 30.41 -2.34
C GLY A 505 9.87 30.87 -2.68
N GLU A 506 9.51 32.11 -2.36
CA GLU A 506 8.21 32.68 -2.73
C GLU A 506 8.13 33.06 -4.22
N TYR A 507 9.27 33.32 -4.86
CA TYR A 507 9.32 33.70 -6.27
C TYR A 507 9.47 32.50 -7.18
N GLN A 508 8.69 32.48 -8.25
CA GLN A 508 8.70 31.38 -9.20
C GLN A 508 8.36 31.86 -10.62
N VAL A 509 8.79 31.08 -11.61
CA VAL A 509 8.38 31.24 -13.01
C VAL A 509 7.44 30.09 -13.34
N LEU A 510 6.31 30.45 -13.91
CA LEU A 510 5.28 29.51 -14.30
C LEU A 510 5.03 29.61 -15.81
N ALA A 511 4.98 28.46 -16.47
CA ALA A 511 4.61 28.38 -17.88
C ALA A 511 3.09 28.39 -18.02
N VAL A 512 2.52 29.47 -18.58
CA VAL A 512 1.09 29.65 -18.80
C VAL A 512 0.83 29.82 -20.28
N GLY A 513 0.16 28.89 -20.93
CA GLY A 513 -0.15 28.95 -22.35
C GLY A 513 1.08 29.10 -23.23
N GLY A 514 2.20 28.48 -22.86
CA GLY A 514 3.48 28.59 -23.58
C GLY A 514 4.30 29.86 -23.28
N THR A 515 3.78 30.78 -22.47
CA THR A 515 4.47 31.99 -22.03
C THR A 515 4.94 31.85 -20.60
N LEU A 516 6.18 32.27 -20.32
CA LEU A 516 6.71 32.31 -18.96
C LEU A 516 6.18 33.53 -18.23
N ARG A 517 5.50 33.33 -17.09
CA ARG A 517 5.00 34.41 -16.23
C ARG A 517 5.67 34.37 -14.87
N LYS A 518 6.02 35.53 -14.36
CA LYS A 518 6.59 35.70 -13.02
C LYS A 518 5.47 35.67 -11.99
N ALA A 519 5.70 34.98 -10.90
CA ALA A 519 4.73 34.88 -9.81
C ALA A 519 5.41 34.94 -8.44
N ARG A 520 4.67 35.40 -7.45
CA ARG A 520 5.04 35.33 -6.04
C ARG A 520 3.87 34.75 -5.23
N LEU A 521 4.17 33.77 -4.40
CA LEU A 521 3.21 33.22 -3.45
C LEU A 521 3.48 33.82 -2.07
N THR A 522 2.58 34.64 -1.57
CA THR A 522 2.72 35.29 -0.26
C THR A 522 1.38 35.31 0.47
N ASP A 523 1.38 35.00 1.77
CA ASP A 523 0.19 34.94 2.63
C ASP A 523 -0.97 34.09 2.11
N GLY A 524 -0.66 33.09 1.26
CA GLY A 524 -1.66 32.21 0.65
C GLY A 524 -2.34 32.78 -0.58
N VAL A 525 -1.81 33.84 -1.17
CA VAL A 525 -2.26 34.46 -2.42
C VAL A 525 -1.16 34.35 -3.48
N LEU A 526 -1.51 33.86 -4.66
CA LEU A 526 -0.60 33.91 -5.80
C LEU A 526 -0.73 35.25 -6.48
N GLN A 527 0.35 36.01 -6.54
CA GLN A 527 0.45 37.30 -7.24
C GLN A 527 1.21 37.12 -8.54
N TRP A 528 0.61 37.52 -9.66
CA TRP A 528 1.29 37.65 -10.93
C TRP A 528 2.07 38.97 -10.92
N LEU A 529 3.30 38.93 -11.39
CA LEU A 529 4.21 40.05 -11.29
C LEU A 529 4.51 40.66 -12.69
N GLY A 530 4.57 41.96 -12.74
CA GLY A 530 5.10 42.69 -13.88
C GLY A 530 6.64 42.62 -13.98
N ASP A 531 7.22 43.36 -14.91
CA ASP A 531 8.67 43.39 -15.10
C ASP A 531 9.41 44.07 -13.93
N ASP A 532 8.74 44.94 -13.25
CA ASP A 532 9.20 45.62 -12.04
C ASP A 532 8.95 44.85 -10.75
N LEU A 533 8.47 43.62 -10.85
CA LEU A 533 8.05 42.74 -9.75
C LEU A 533 6.89 43.27 -8.90
N HIS A 534 6.17 44.28 -9.35
CA HIS A 534 4.92 44.68 -8.72
C HIS A 534 3.78 43.75 -9.14
N PRO A 535 2.86 43.46 -8.20
CA PRO A 535 1.68 42.67 -8.52
C PRO A 535 0.82 43.34 -9.58
N VAL A 536 0.51 42.65 -10.67
CA VAL A 536 -0.38 43.07 -11.73
C VAL A 536 -1.73 42.37 -11.70
N ASP A 537 -1.78 41.20 -11.08
CA ASP A 537 -2.97 40.38 -10.95
C ASP A 537 -2.77 39.36 -9.81
N GLN A 538 -3.86 38.74 -9.33
CA GLN A 538 -3.77 37.77 -8.25
C GLN A 538 -4.78 36.63 -8.41
N VAL A 539 -4.45 35.46 -7.83
CA VAL A 539 -5.33 34.30 -7.70
C VAL A 539 -5.52 33.99 -6.23
N MET A 540 -6.77 33.90 -5.82
CA MET A 540 -7.16 33.54 -4.45
C MET A 540 -8.16 32.40 -4.50
N LEU A 541 -8.16 31.57 -3.47
CA LEU A 541 -9.22 30.61 -3.21
C LEU A 541 -10.42 31.30 -2.51
N THR A 542 -11.41 30.54 -2.17
CA THR A 542 -12.58 31.03 -1.41
C THR A 542 -12.14 31.63 -0.06
N GLU A 543 -12.91 32.54 0.48
CA GLU A 543 -12.60 33.26 1.71
C GLU A 543 -12.17 32.30 2.85
N GLY A 544 -11.00 32.58 3.44
CA GLY A 544 -10.40 31.78 4.50
C GLY A 544 -9.44 30.66 4.02
N GLN A 545 -9.45 30.30 2.74
CA GLN A 545 -8.55 29.31 2.19
C GLN A 545 -7.28 29.96 1.62
N LYS A 546 -6.13 29.35 1.91
CA LYS A 546 -4.83 29.87 1.48
C LYS A 546 -4.16 28.92 0.50
N ILE A 547 -3.60 29.44 -0.60
CA ILE A 547 -2.80 28.68 -1.53
C ILE A 547 -1.44 28.37 -0.92
N GLY A 548 -1.08 27.11 -0.84
CA GLY A 548 0.25 26.64 -0.44
C GLY A 548 1.19 26.39 -1.62
N SER A 549 0.63 25.96 -2.76
CA SER A 549 1.34 25.88 -4.05
C SER A 549 0.37 25.97 -5.21
N TYR A 550 0.88 26.43 -6.37
CA TYR A 550 0.09 26.69 -7.58
C TYR A 550 0.82 26.17 -8.80
N LEU A 551 0.10 25.56 -9.72
CA LEU A 551 0.65 24.98 -10.91
C LEU A 551 -0.29 25.20 -12.12
N PRO A 552 0.10 25.98 -13.13
CA PRO A 552 -0.66 26.09 -14.37
C PRO A 552 -0.72 24.76 -15.11
N ILE A 553 -1.85 24.44 -15.69
CA ILE A 553 -2.01 23.29 -16.57
C ILE A 553 -1.59 23.68 -17.98
N ALA A 554 -0.65 22.94 -18.56
CA ALA A 554 -0.23 23.15 -19.92
C ALA A 554 -1.36 22.74 -20.89
N GLY A 555 -1.72 23.62 -21.81
CA GLY A 555 -2.83 23.41 -22.73
C GLY A 555 -4.04 24.26 -22.39
N THR A 556 -4.92 24.43 -23.33
CA THR A 556 -6.21 25.09 -23.12
C THR A 556 -7.28 24.01 -22.93
N ALA A 557 -8.13 24.15 -21.91
CA ALA A 557 -9.36 23.36 -21.83
C ALA A 557 -10.17 23.50 -23.12
N ALA A 558 -11.11 22.59 -23.32
CA ALA A 558 -12.11 22.74 -24.37
C ALA A 558 -12.76 24.13 -24.26
N GLY A 559 -12.45 25.03 -25.23
CA GLY A 559 -12.87 26.46 -25.20
C GLY A 559 -11.75 27.47 -24.94
N GLY A 560 -10.47 27.06 -24.85
CA GLY A 560 -9.31 27.97 -24.80
C GLY A 560 -9.07 28.68 -23.46
N ARG A 561 -9.74 28.26 -22.39
CA ARG A 561 -9.64 28.87 -21.06
C ARG A 561 -8.44 28.38 -20.27
N ALA A 562 -7.80 29.23 -19.49
CA ALA A 562 -6.68 28.88 -18.62
C ALA A 562 -7.14 27.97 -17.47
N GLU A 563 -6.34 26.97 -17.16
CA GLU A 563 -6.55 26.06 -16.04
C GLU A 563 -5.29 25.97 -15.17
N ALA A 564 -5.50 25.64 -13.90
CA ALA A 564 -4.41 25.46 -12.94
C ALA A 564 -4.81 24.52 -11.81
N TRP A 565 -3.82 23.97 -11.15
CA TRP A 565 -3.94 23.30 -9.85
C TRP A 565 -3.50 24.23 -8.74
N ALA A 566 -4.25 24.27 -7.65
CA ALA A 566 -3.91 24.99 -6.43
C ALA A 566 -4.05 24.04 -5.24
N LEU A 567 -2.97 23.84 -4.49
CA LEU A 567 -2.97 23.09 -3.24
C LEU A 567 -3.13 24.08 -2.09
N GLU A 568 -4.06 23.82 -1.18
CA GLU A 568 -4.22 24.62 0.03
C GLU A 568 -2.98 24.56 0.93
N GLN A 569 -2.71 25.63 1.62
CA GLN A 569 -1.67 25.69 2.66
C GLN A 569 -1.99 24.69 3.79
N GLY A 570 -1.01 23.86 4.12
CA GLY A 570 -1.21 22.78 5.09
C GLY A 570 -1.79 21.49 4.50
N GLY A 571 -2.03 21.42 3.18
CA GLY A 571 -2.46 20.21 2.50
C GLY A 571 -3.94 19.86 2.68
N GLY A 572 -4.80 20.88 2.80
CA GLY A 572 -6.25 20.70 2.96
C GLY A 572 -6.91 20.04 1.75
N PHE A 573 -7.00 20.77 0.65
CA PHE A 573 -7.54 20.29 -0.62
C PHE A 573 -6.63 20.66 -1.79
N LEU A 574 -6.66 19.84 -2.82
CA LEU A 574 -6.14 20.15 -4.13
C LEU A 574 -7.30 20.57 -5.03
N HIS A 575 -7.26 21.83 -5.48
CA HIS A 575 -8.29 22.40 -6.31
C HIS A 575 -7.84 22.48 -7.76
N ARG A 576 -8.70 22.08 -8.68
CA ARG A 576 -8.58 22.44 -10.09
C ARG A 576 -9.33 23.74 -10.32
N LEU A 577 -8.63 24.70 -10.86
CA LEU A 577 -9.14 26.02 -11.18
C LEU A 577 -9.31 26.16 -12.68
N ARG A 578 -10.36 26.87 -13.11
CA ARG A 578 -10.59 27.25 -14.52
C ARG A 578 -11.00 28.70 -14.58
N ALA A 579 -10.44 29.43 -15.56
CA ALA A 579 -10.83 30.82 -15.79
C ALA A 579 -12.28 30.90 -16.29
N ASP A 580 -13.07 31.79 -15.70
CA ASP A 580 -14.40 32.14 -16.20
C ASP A 580 -14.32 33.06 -17.43
N GLU A 581 -15.46 33.59 -17.91
CA GLU A 581 -15.52 34.48 -19.07
C GLU A 581 -14.82 35.81 -18.82
N ALA A 582 -14.72 36.25 -17.60
CA ALA A 582 -13.97 37.43 -17.18
C ALA A 582 -12.47 37.18 -16.93
N GLY A 583 -12.00 35.91 -17.10
CA GLY A 583 -10.62 35.52 -16.83
C GLY A 583 -10.32 35.22 -15.34
N VAL A 584 -11.33 35.26 -14.48
CA VAL A 584 -11.15 34.98 -13.04
C VAL A 584 -11.12 33.46 -12.81
N MET A 585 -10.09 33.00 -12.10
CA MET A 585 -9.94 31.57 -11.77
C MET A 585 -11.00 31.12 -10.76
N ARG A 586 -11.78 30.11 -11.13
CA ARG A 586 -12.82 29.51 -10.27
C ARG A 586 -12.51 28.05 -10.00
N VAL A 587 -12.82 27.58 -8.79
CA VAL A 587 -12.72 26.17 -8.44
C VAL A 587 -13.78 25.37 -9.21
N VAL A 588 -13.33 24.41 -10.01
CA VAL A 588 -14.21 23.51 -10.77
C VAL A 588 -14.22 22.10 -10.20
N GLU A 589 -13.17 21.73 -9.47
CA GLU A 589 -13.01 20.40 -8.86
C GLU A 589 -12.16 20.52 -7.60
N SER A 590 -12.42 19.69 -6.60
CA SER A 590 -11.64 19.63 -5.37
C SER A 590 -11.45 18.17 -4.96
N VAL A 591 -10.19 17.79 -4.71
CA VAL A 591 -9.80 16.45 -4.27
C VAL A 591 -9.01 16.56 -2.98
N LYS A 592 -9.22 15.64 -2.06
CA LYS A 592 -8.41 15.59 -0.85
C LYS A 592 -7.09 14.86 -1.14
N PRO A 593 -5.94 15.54 -1.14
CA PRO A 593 -4.66 14.89 -1.34
C PRO A 593 -4.22 14.20 -0.05
N PRO A 594 -3.21 13.32 -0.12
CA PRO A 594 -2.52 12.83 1.06
C PRO A 594 -1.98 14.00 1.91
N ALA A 595 -1.94 13.83 3.24
CA ALA A 595 -1.46 14.88 4.14
C ALA A 595 0.01 15.24 3.90
N GLY A 596 0.34 16.53 4.00
CA GLY A 596 1.72 17.01 3.97
C GLY A 596 2.40 17.02 2.61
N VAL A 597 1.64 16.99 1.51
CA VAL A 597 2.16 17.01 0.15
C VAL A 597 2.50 18.41 -0.36
N ALA A 598 3.45 18.48 -1.29
CA ALA A 598 3.74 19.64 -2.13
C ALA A 598 3.39 19.35 -3.57
N LEU A 599 2.83 20.36 -4.26
CA LEU A 599 2.48 20.25 -5.68
C LEU A 599 3.70 20.58 -6.55
N ARG A 600 3.97 19.75 -7.55
CA ARG A 600 5.02 19.93 -8.54
C ARG A 600 4.53 19.52 -9.93
N SER A 601 5.18 20.00 -10.98
CA SER A 601 5.00 19.47 -12.32
C SER A 601 6.31 18.95 -12.87
N ASP A 602 6.18 17.94 -13.66
CA ASP A 602 7.24 17.46 -14.52
C ASP A 602 6.74 17.55 -15.98
N PRO A 603 7.55 18.01 -16.93
CA PRO A 603 7.13 18.17 -18.33
C PRO A 603 6.66 16.86 -18.96
N MET A 604 7.17 15.73 -18.50
CA MET A 604 6.86 14.42 -19.05
C MET A 604 5.82 13.65 -18.23
N LEU A 605 5.91 13.74 -16.91
CA LEU A 605 5.09 12.95 -15.99
C LEU A 605 3.79 13.66 -15.60
N GLY A 606 3.68 14.96 -15.89
CA GLY A 606 2.52 15.77 -15.56
C GLY A 606 2.51 16.26 -14.11
N VAL A 607 1.34 16.25 -13.50
CA VAL A 607 1.14 16.76 -12.13
C VAL A 607 1.51 15.72 -11.10
N MET A 608 2.38 16.12 -10.16
CA MET A 608 2.91 15.27 -9.11
C MET A 608 2.64 15.87 -7.73
N LEU A 609 2.22 15.05 -6.79
CA LEU A 609 2.16 15.38 -5.37
C LEU A 609 3.31 14.70 -4.64
N LEU A 610 4.06 15.47 -3.87
CA LEU A 610 5.23 14.95 -3.15
C LEU A 610 5.02 15.12 -1.65
N ASP A 611 5.22 14.07 -0.91
CA ASP A 611 5.40 14.12 0.54
C ASP A 611 6.84 13.72 0.92
N GLN A 612 7.08 13.41 2.19
CA GLN A 612 8.41 13.03 2.66
C GLN A 612 8.80 11.60 2.25
N GLU A 613 7.85 10.77 1.90
CA GLU A 613 8.03 9.33 1.73
C GLU A 613 7.56 8.82 0.37
N ARG A 614 6.82 9.62 -0.40
CA ARG A 614 6.25 9.19 -1.68
C ARG A 614 6.07 10.31 -2.69
N ILE A 615 6.01 9.92 -3.94
CA ILE A 615 5.58 10.73 -5.06
C ILE A 615 4.28 10.13 -5.58
N VAL A 616 3.26 10.97 -5.75
CA VAL A 616 1.96 10.56 -6.30
C VAL A 616 1.75 11.27 -7.62
N ARG A 617 1.62 10.52 -8.69
CA ARG A 617 1.23 11.05 -10.01
C ARG A 617 -0.29 11.10 -10.08
N LEU A 618 -0.82 12.21 -10.55
CA LEU A 618 -2.23 12.36 -10.85
C LEU A 618 -2.48 12.05 -12.33
N SER A 619 -3.33 11.10 -12.61
CA SER A 619 -3.76 10.75 -13.97
C SER A 619 -5.27 10.82 -14.11
N ARG A 620 -5.76 11.07 -15.33
CA ARG A 620 -7.20 11.07 -15.60
C ARG A 620 -7.78 9.69 -15.48
N GLY A 621 -8.99 9.60 -14.95
CA GLY A 621 -9.71 8.32 -14.84
C GLY A 621 -10.86 8.37 -13.85
N GLU A 622 -11.42 7.23 -13.59
CA GLU A 622 -12.40 7.03 -12.53
C GLU A 622 -11.62 6.67 -11.26
N PRO A 623 -11.66 7.50 -10.20
CA PRO A 623 -10.99 7.16 -8.95
C PRO A 623 -11.73 6.02 -8.26
N TRP A 624 -10.99 5.22 -7.52
CA TRP A 624 -11.56 4.31 -6.57
C TRP A 624 -11.74 5.02 -5.22
N GLU A 625 -12.93 4.91 -4.65
CA GLU A 625 -13.29 5.55 -3.39
C GLU A 625 -13.82 4.52 -2.40
N LEU A 626 -13.44 4.68 -1.13
CA LEU A 626 -14.03 3.90 -0.05
C LEU A 626 -15.35 4.53 0.38
N LYS A 627 -16.44 3.84 0.11
CA LYS A 627 -17.78 4.22 0.56
C LYS A 627 -18.05 3.57 1.92
N LEU A 628 -18.28 4.38 2.95
CA LEU A 628 -18.71 3.86 4.25
C LEU A 628 -20.11 3.25 4.10
N VAL A 629 -20.21 1.96 4.40
CA VAL A 629 -21.49 1.20 4.38
C VAL A 629 -22.10 1.17 5.76
N GLU A 630 -21.28 0.87 6.78
CA GLU A 630 -21.75 0.65 8.13
C GLU A 630 -20.71 1.09 9.17
N SER A 631 -21.20 1.47 10.35
CA SER A 631 -20.36 1.78 11.50
C SER A 631 -20.89 1.05 12.73
N ILE A 632 -20.08 0.16 13.29
CA ILE A 632 -20.42 -0.69 14.42
C ILE A 632 -19.69 -0.15 15.64
N ASP A 633 -20.43 0.31 16.65
CA ASP A 633 -19.85 0.74 17.90
C ASP A 633 -19.64 -0.46 18.82
N GLY A 634 -18.41 -0.95 18.90
CA GLY A 634 -18.02 -2.04 19.82
C GLY A 634 -18.14 -1.67 21.30
N ARG A 635 -18.40 -0.38 21.61
CA ARG A 635 -18.63 0.10 22.98
C ARG A 635 -20.05 -0.17 23.49
N ILE A 636 -20.90 -0.82 22.68
CA ILE A 636 -22.28 -1.16 23.07
C ILE A 636 -22.25 -2.08 24.28
N GLY A 637 -22.84 -1.64 25.38
CA GLY A 637 -22.88 -2.36 26.67
C GLY A 637 -22.27 -1.59 27.85
N ARG A 638 -21.99 -0.31 27.70
CA ARG A 638 -21.53 0.55 28.82
C ARG A 638 -22.57 0.56 29.97
N ARG A 639 -22.24 -0.09 31.08
CA ARG A 639 -22.65 0.40 32.39
C ARG A 639 -21.66 1.46 32.83
N SER A 640 -22.14 2.60 33.31
CA SER A 640 -21.32 3.70 33.82
C SER A 640 -20.27 3.16 34.82
N GLY A 641 -18.98 3.30 34.50
CA GLY A 641 -17.86 2.92 35.35
C GLY A 641 -17.03 1.72 34.92
N VAL A 642 -17.36 1.04 33.83
CA VAL A 642 -16.56 -0.08 33.30
C VAL A 642 -15.69 0.38 32.12
N SER A 643 -14.44 -0.09 32.10
CA SER A 643 -13.40 0.27 31.15
C SER A 643 -13.86 0.14 29.69
N GLU A 644 -13.30 1.00 28.86
CA GLU A 644 -13.54 1.05 27.42
C GLU A 644 -13.29 -0.32 26.75
N SER A 645 -14.17 -0.74 25.83
CA SER A 645 -13.97 -1.89 24.97
C SER A 645 -12.70 -1.69 24.14
N THR A 646 -11.87 -2.71 24.03
CA THR A 646 -10.69 -2.71 23.16
C THR A 646 -10.76 -3.96 22.28
N ILE A 647 -11.29 -3.77 21.07
CA ILE A 647 -11.18 -4.79 20.03
C ILE A 647 -9.71 -4.78 19.57
N HIS A 648 -9.02 -5.88 19.78
CA HIS A 648 -7.61 -6.00 19.41
C HIS A 648 -7.39 -6.93 18.21
N ARG A 649 -8.41 -7.71 17.85
CA ARG A 649 -8.34 -8.63 16.71
C ARG A 649 -9.67 -8.74 16.02
N ILE A 650 -9.58 -8.72 14.70
CA ILE A 650 -10.67 -8.98 13.77
C ILE A 650 -10.20 -10.13 12.88
N GLN A 651 -11.04 -11.14 12.73
CA GLN A 651 -10.80 -12.24 11.80
C GLN A 651 -12.03 -12.42 10.92
N ALA A 652 -11.81 -12.42 9.60
CA ALA A 652 -12.82 -12.80 8.65
C ALA A 652 -12.75 -14.30 8.40
N THR A 653 -13.89 -14.96 8.43
CA THR A 653 -14.05 -16.37 8.13
C THR A 653 -15.55 -16.67 8.01
N ASP A 654 -15.92 -17.57 7.13
CA ASP A 654 -17.30 -18.06 7.02
C ASP A 654 -17.66 -18.86 8.27
N LEU A 655 -18.52 -18.31 9.11
CA LEU A 655 -18.91 -18.90 10.40
C LEU A 655 -20.21 -19.68 10.31
N ASP A 656 -21.09 -19.36 9.37
CA ASP A 656 -22.40 -19.98 9.22
C ASP A 656 -22.53 -20.90 7.99
N GLY A 657 -21.47 -21.00 7.18
CA GLY A 657 -21.42 -21.88 6.02
C GLY A 657 -22.18 -21.35 4.80
N ASP A 658 -22.48 -20.06 4.75
CA ASP A 658 -23.20 -19.45 3.64
C ASP A 658 -22.28 -19.11 2.44
N GLY A 659 -20.98 -19.36 2.57
CA GLY A 659 -19.95 -19.09 1.56
C GLY A 659 -19.47 -17.65 1.55
N ARG A 660 -19.77 -16.86 2.57
CA ARG A 660 -19.29 -15.48 2.76
C ARG A 660 -18.53 -15.36 4.06
N ASP A 661 -17.52 -14.54 4.07
CA ASP A 661 -16.81 -14.28 5.31
C ASP A 661 -17.65 -13.44 6.27
N ASP A 662 -17.79 -13.94 7.49
CA ASP A 662 -18.27 -13.25 8.67
C ASP A 662 -17.12 -12.64 9.47
N LEU A 663 -17.40 -12.03 10.62
CA LEU A 663 -16.37 -11.45 11.48
C LEU A 663 -16.38 -12.04 12.88
N ALA A 664 -15.24 -12.53 13.32
CA ALA A 664 -14.95 -12.83 14.71
C ALA A 664 -14.17 -11.69 15.36
N LEU A 665 -14.75 -11.02 16.35
CA LEU A 665 -14.16 -9.90 17.07
C LEU A 665 -13.68 -10.31 18.46
N CYS A 666 -12.42 -10.03 18.78
CA CYS A 666 -11.87 -10.24 20.12
C CYS A 666 -11.72 -8.93 20.87
N ASP A 667 -12.37 -8.83 22.02
CA ASP A 667 -12.23 -7.72 22.96
C ASP A 667 -11.32 -8.15 24.12
N ASP A 668 -10.13 -7.57 24.16
CA ASP A 668 -9.09 -7.87 25.14
C ASP A 668 -9.52 -7.54 26.58
N ARG A 669 -10.17 -6.41 26.79
CA ARG A 669 -10.58 -5.97 28.12
C ARG A 669 -11.80 -6.67 28.66
N LYS A 670 -12.70 -7.08 27.80
CA LYS A 670 -13.89 -7.83 28.17
C LYS A 670 -13.64 -9.35 28.20
N HIS A 671 -12.51 -9.81 27.69
CA HIS A 671 -12.22 -11.22 27.44
C HIS A 671 -13.34 -11.90 26.66
N GLN A 672 -13.81 -11.20 25.61
CA GLN A 672 -15.02 -11.58 24.89
C GLN A 672 -14.73 -11.80 23.41
N LEU A 673 -15.26 -12.88 22.88
CA LEU A 673 -15.39 -13.13 21.46
C LEU A 673 -16.82 -12.77 21.04
N THR A 674 -16.96 -12.06 19.92
CA THR A 674 -18.25 -11.71 19.33
C THR A 674 -18.25 -12.14 17.88
N ALA A 675 -19.24 -12.91 17.46
CA ALA A 675 -19.50 -13.24 16.07
C ALA A 675 -20.50 -12.23 15.47
N LEU A 676 -20.13 -11.67 14.33
CA LEU A 676 -20.99 -10.83 13.50
C LEU A 676 -21.19 -11.55 12.18
N LEU A 677 -22.42 -11.91 11.85
CA LEU A 677 -22.76 -12.60 10.61
C LEU A 677 -23.06 -11.62 9.49
N ARG A 678 -22.64 -11.98 8.27
CA ARG A 678 -22.80 -11.17 7.07
C ARG A 678 -23.72 -11.84 6.04
N HIS A 679 -24.95 -11.41 5.98
CA HIS A 679 -25.95 -11.91 5.03
C HIS A 679 -26.08 -11.00 3.77
N GLY A 680 -24.96 -10.78 3.04
CA GLY A 680 -24.92 -9.98 1.82
C GLY A 680 -24.80 -8.48 2.05
N PRO A 681 -25.58 -7.62 1.37
CA PRO A 681 -25.51 -6.16 1.51
C PRO A 681 -26.12 -5.64 2.82
N GLU A 682 -26.82 -6.48 3.53
CA GLU A 682 -27.47 -6.16 4.80
C GLU A 682 -26.44 -5.73 5.86
N PRO A 683 -26.83 -4.97 6.89
CA PRO A 683 -25.99 -4.71 8.05
C PRO A 683 -25.53 -6.01 8.71
N LEU A 684 -24.34 -5.98 9.31
CA LEU A 684 -23.81 -7.12 10.06
C LEU A 684 -24.71 -7.44 11.26
N GLU A 685 -25.15 -8.67 11.36
CA GLU A 685 -25.94 -9.14 12.45
C GLU A 685 -25.05 -9.68 13.59
N ARG A 686 -25.26 -9.17 14.80
CA ARG A 686 -24.60 -9.71 15.99
C ARG A 686 -25.29 -10.99 16.41
N SER A 687 -24.64 -12.12 16.17
CA SER A 687 -25.18 -13.43 16.50
C SER A 687 -24.90 -13.81 17.95
N VAL A 688 -23.66 -14.02 18.31
CA VAL A 688 -23.26 -14.59 19.61
C VAL A 688 -22.12 -13.79 20.22
N SER A 689 -22.12 -13.67 21.55
CA SER A 689 -20.99 -13.11 22.32
C SER A 689 -20.80 -13.89 23.61
N TRP A 690 -19.56 -14.29 23.88
CA TRP A 690 -19.23 -15.01 25.12
C TRP A 690 -17.82 -14.72 25.61
N LYS A 691 -17.55 -15.00 26.89
CA LYS A 691 -16.23 -14.91 27.47
C LYS A 691 -15.43 -16.16 27.15
N VAL A 692 -14.23 -16.00 26.61
CA VAL A 692 -13.44 -17.10 26.08
C VAL A 692 -12.06 -17.21 26.71
N PHE A 693 -11.45 -16.10 27.12
CA PHE A 693 -10.05 -16.07 27.53
C PHE A 693 -9.84 -15.18 28.74
N GLU A 694 -8.76 -15.43 29.45
CA GLU A 694 -8.35 -14.68 30.63
C GLU A 694 -7.00 -13.99 30.37
N ASP A 695 -6.74 -12.90 31.11
CA ASP A 695 -5.45 -12.23 31.07
C ASP A 695 -4.32 -13.15 31.48
N ARG A 696 -3.21 -13.10 30.78
CA ARG A 696 -1.97 -13.74 31.17
C ARG A 696 -1.39 -13.03 32.39
N LYS A 697 -1.50 -13.63 33.56
CA LYS A 697 -1.03 -13.02 34.83
C LYS A 697 0.47 -13.16 35.07
N TYR A 698 1.19 -13.91 34.26
CA TYR A 698 2.61 -14.18 34.49
C TYR A 698 3.45 -13.72 33.28
N PRO A 699 4.47 -12.86 33.51
CA PRO A 699 5.41 -12.55 32.45
C PRO A 699 6.20 -13.82 32.06
N TYR A 700 6.33 -14.08 30.78
CA TYR A 700 7.18 -15.14 30.26
C TYR A 700 8.65 -14.72 30.47
N ASP A 701 9.45 -15.61 31.11
CA ASP A 701 10.90 -15.49 31.28
C ASP A 701 11.43 -14.24 32.02
N GLY A 702 10.99 -13.97 33.24
CA GLY A 702 11.77 -13.16 34.21
C GLY A 702 12.23 -11.76 33.77
N GLY A 703 11.84 -11.30 32.59
CA GLY A 703 12.08 -9.96 32.09
C GLY A 703 10.81 -9.12 32.20
N GLU A 704 10.97 -7.86 32.56
CA GLU A 704 9.90 -6.85 32.52
C GLU A 704 9.47 -6.56 31.05
N SER A 705 8.98 -7.59 30.33
CA SER A 705 8.37 -7.36 29.04
C SER A 705 6.98 -6.75 29.25
N LYS A 706 6.88 -5.46 29.01
CA LYS A 706 5.61 -4.71 29.01
C LYS A 706 4.69 -5.08 27.83
N ASP A 707 5.12 -5.97 26.95
CA ASP A 707 4.35 -6.44 25.81
C ASP A 707 3.55 -7.69 26.22
N LEU A 708 2.46 -7.47 26.91
CA LEU A 708 1.41 -8.51 27.08
C LEU A 708 0.90 -8.86 25.68
N VAL A 709 1.13 -10.08 25.26
CA VAL A 709 0.56 -10.59 24.00
C VAL A 709 -0.93 -10.78 24.23
N ALA A 710 -1.75 -9.99 23.54
CA ALA A 710 -3.20 -10.13 23.59
C ALA A 710 -3.62 -11.54 23.10
N GLU A 711 -4.42 -12.22 23.91
CA GLU A 711 -4.96 -13.55 23.57
C GLU A 711 -6.42 -13.41 23.09
N PRO A 712 -6.91 -14.26 22.18
CA PRO A 712 -6.19 -15.30 21.43
C PRO A 712 -5.20 -14.71 20.42
N ARG A 713 -4.08 -15.41 20.20
CA ARG A 713 -3.04 -14.96 19.24
C ARG A 713 -3.46 -15.15 17.79
N ARG A 714 -4.24 -16.17 17.51
CA ARG A 714 -4.75 -16.51 16.17
C ARG A 714 -6.15 -17.07 16.27
N ILE A 715 -6.90 -16.86 15.19
CA ILE A 715 -8.25 -17.39 14.98
C ILE A 715 -8.33 -17.84 13.53
N ALA A 716 -8.97 -18.97 13.28
CA ALA A 716 -9.31 -19.42 11.94
C ALA A 716 -10.65 -20.18 11.96
N GLY A 717 -11.38 -20.13 10.87
CA GLY A 717 -12.49 -21.01 10.56
C GLY A 717 -11.98 -22.26 9.86
N LEU A 718 -12.59 -23.40 10.12
CA LEU A 718 -12.24 -24.68 9.51
C LEU A 718 -13.46 -25.61 9.54
N ASP A 719 -13.40 -26.69 8.80
CA ASP A 719 -14.30 -27.84 8.91
C ASP A 719 -13.48 -29.04 9.43
N ALA A 720 -13.32 -29.13 10.77
CA ALA A 720 -12.44 -30.11 11.39
C ALA A 720 -13.02 -31.52 11.36
N ASP A 721 -14.33 -31.70 11.53
CA ASP A 721 -14.98 -32.99 11.63
C ASP A 721 -15.63 -33.49 10.33
N GLY A 722 -15.64 -32.66 9.26
CA GLY A 722 -16.11 -33.02 7.94
C GLY A 722 -17.65 -32.99 7.81
N ASP A 723 -18.33 -32.28 8.69
CA ASP A 723 -19.77 -32.15 8.68
C ASP A 723 -20.27 -30.97 7.83
N LYS A 724 -19.33 -30.18 7.26
CA LYS A 724 -19.50 -28.96 6.46
C LYS A 724 -20.03 -27.75 7.23
N ALA A 725 -20.32 -27.88 8.50
CA ALA A 725 -20.51 -26.72 9.35
C ALA A 725 -19.15 -26.12 9.70
N ARG A 726 -19.07 -24.79 9.74
CA ARG A 726 -17.80 -24.12 10.04
C ARG A 726 -17.52 -24.16 11.54
N ASP A 727 -16.36 -24.68 11.85
CA ASP A 727 -15.77 -24.70 13.18
C ASP A 727 -14.92 -23.46 13.40
N LEU A 728 -14.64 -23.15 14.65
CA LEU A 728 -13.76 -22.06 15.03
C LEU A 728 -12.59 -22.59 15.86
N VAL A 729 -11.36 -22.34 15.41
CA VAL A 729 -10.15 -22.65 16.15
C VAL A 729 -9.44 -21.37 16.58
N MET A 730 -8.97 -21.36 17.83
CA MET A 730 -8.19 -20.25 18.39
C MET A 730 -6.93 -20.77 19.07
N VAL A 731 -5.81 -20.05 18.86
CA VAL A 731 -4.57 -20.27 19.61
C VAL A 731 -4.57 -19.32 20.80
N SER A 732 -4.67 -19.88 21.99
CA SER A 732 -4.65 -19.12 23.24
C SER A 732 -3.68 -19.73 24.22
N GLN A 733 -2.70 -18.98 24.70
CA GLN A 733 -1.64 -19.42 25.61
C GLN A 733 -0.93 -20.71 25.09
N ASP A 734 -1.11 -21.83 25.80
CA ASP A 734 -0.54 -23.15 25.52
C ASP A 734 -1.58 -24.15 24.98
N ARG A 735 -2.65 -23.64 24.34
CA ARG A 735 -3.77 -24.50 23.92
C ARG A 735 -4.41 -24.00 22.62
N LEU A 736 -4.96 -24.97 21.88
CA LEU A 736 -6.00 -24.69 20.89
C LEU A 736 -7.34 -24.77 21.63
N VAL A 737 -8.16 -23.75 21.40
CA VAL A 737 -9.55 -23.73 21.81
C VAL A 737 -10.39 -23.89 20.58
N ILE A 738 -11.20 -24.92 20.51
CA ILE A 738 -11.95 -25.31 19.33
C ILE A 738 -13.43 -25.37 19.68
N TYR A 739 -14.22 -24.74 18.82
CA TYR A 739 -15.68 -24.81 18.87
C TYR A 739 -16.16 -25.46 17.59
N LEU A 740 -16.75 -26.62 17.67
CA LEU A 740 -17.33 -27.28 16.50
C LEU A 740 -18.67 -26.63 16.15
N GLY A 741 -18.89 -26.40 14.90
CA GLY A 741 -20.17 -25.99 14.36
C GLY A 741 -21.25 -27.06 14.60
N SER A 742 -22.48 -26.72 14.40
CA SER A 742 -23.57 -27.70 14.42
C SER A 742 -24.34 -27.64 13.13
N ASP A 743 -24.41 -28.74 12.38
CA ASP A 743 -25.36 -28.84 11.29
C ASP A 743 -26.78 -28.91 11.88
N ALA A 744 -27.54 -27.84 11.72
CA ALA A 744 -28.95 -27.74 12.11
C ALA A 744 -29.82 -28.87 11.50
N ALA A 745 -29.41 -29.42 10.35
CA ALA A 745 -30.10 -30.54 9.69
C ALA A 745 -29.97 -31.84 10.45
N ALA A 746 -28.99 -32.00 11.36
CA ALA A 746 -28.77 -33.20 12.14
C ALA A 746 -29.65 -33.27 13.38
N GLY A 747 -30.46 -32.28 13.69
CA GLY A 747 -31.52 -32.37 14.72
C GLY A 747 -31.03 -32.45 16.17
N ARG A 748 -29.82 -32.02 16.48
CA ARG A 748 -29.27 -31.98 17.83
C ARG A 748 -28.93 -30.55 18.25
N VAL A 749 -29.96 -29.85 18.69
CA VAL A 749 -29.79 -28.54 19.35
C VAL A 749 -29.49 -28.78 20.83
N PRO A 750 -28.30 -28.47 21.35
CA PRO A 750 -28.14 -28.30 22.79
C PRO A 750 -28.91 -27.02 23.18
N ALA A 751 -29.76 -27.15 24.17
CA ALA A 751 -30.52 -26.01 24.70
C ALA A 751 -29.54 -24.85 25.05
N PRO A 752 -29.90 -23.59 24.72
CA PRO A 752 -29.04 -22.45 25.01
C PRO A 752 -28.78 -22.36 26.50
N VAL A 753 -27.50 -22.35 26.87
CA VAL A 753 -27.10 -22.10 28.25
C VAL A 753 -27.43 -20.65 28.57
N THR A 754 -28.58 -20.41 29.14
CA THR A 754 -28.96 -19.08 29.64
C THR A 754 -28.06 -18.79 30.84
N VAL A 755 -26.98 -18.05 30.64
CA VAL A 755 -26.21 -17.51 31.76
C VAL A 755 -27.10 -16.50 32.46
N LYS A 756 -27.69 -16.90 33.59
CA LYS A 756 -28.33 -15.95 34.50
C LYS A 756 -27.26 -15.01 35.00
N GLU A 757 -27.35 -13.74 34.60
CA GLU A 757 -26.56 -12.67 35.24
C GLU A 757 -26.86 -12.71 36.74
N GLN A 758 -25.88 -13.10 37.53
CA GLN A 758 -25.90 -12.81 38.96
C GLN A 758 -25.64 -11.32 39.12
N GLN A 759 -26.62 -10.64 39.70
CA GLN A 759 -26.60 -9.22 40.07
C GLN A 759 -25.51 -8.88 41.08
#